data_a7eb426ccc96dc1ab28b9f95c1a393e0
#
_entry.id   a7eb426ccc96dc1ab28b9f95c1a393e0
#
_cell.length_a   1.000
_cell.length_b   1.000
_cell.length_c   1.000
_cell.angle_alpha   90.00
_cell.angle_beta   90.00
_cell.angle_gamma   90.00
#
_symmetry.space_group_name_H-M   'P 1'
#
loop_
_entity.id
_entity.type
_entity.pdbx_description
1 polymer ?
#
loop_
_entity_poly.entity_id
_entity_poly.type
_entity_poly.pdbx_seq_one_letter_code
_entity_poly.pdbx_strand_id
1 'polypeptide(L)'
;MIPRATYRMQFHKDFTFADAEALVPYLDRLGISHLYASPITVAAAGSMHGYDVIDPTRINPELGGEADFRSLVAALRSRDMGMIIDIVPNHMGVSGGGNAWWNDVLARGQASEHARVFDIDWSRPILLPVLGDTLATTVANGDITVEGDEIVAYGEHRFPIRPEDRGDTGDLAALLDRQHYRLASWRVANDLLNWRRFFTVNDLAGVRIEDPAVFEATHALYFRLHDEGLIDGVRVDHVDGLTDPIGYCRRLRERLGPDAWIVIEKILGPGEGQPVGWGVDGTSGYDFMEQIATLIHDPLGALPLEEVWQDVSGRYQGFEAEEFEARQDLLAWQFAGQLDGCVAAFVALNTDEAVTPAMLRRAIERLLWVFPVYRTYGTGEAAPAQDAAIRGMVRERVAWLVPPGEAHVVDRILAWLAGEGPGDAAEAVRRFQQLSAPIAAKSVEDTAFYRSGRLLSRNDVGFDATILGVTVGDFHRVMADRARDVPHAMLTTATHDHKRGEDVRARLAAISTMPAAWAARVEAWEALSWSWGHDVDGGDRYMLLQTIVGAWPAEGITPAFVERIIAWQQKALREAKLRSSWEAPDEAYEQAAAALARAWLGDARFVAEATAFVADLAPVADANTLVQTALRYLLPGVPDLYQGTECSDLTLVDPDNRRPVDYAARAAMLGSDAAPAKFRLIADLLALRRADPALFADGDYTPAEVEGSDRILAFTRGTGDRRLRVAVLIRGTQVPEATIRFADGDIRHAAEVFADGPVWYAPA
;
A
#
# COMPACT_ATOMS: atom_id res chain seq x y z
N MET A 1 -8.17 -3.61 -23.96
CA MET A 1 -9.51 -2.93 -23.81
C MET A 1 -9.57 -2.31 -22.42
N ILE A 2 -9.95 -1.03 -22.29
CA ILE A 2 -10.06 -0.36 -20.98
C ILE A 2 -11.24 -0.95 -20.21
N PRO A 3 -11.05 -1.41 -18.95
CA PRO A 3 -12.12 -1.90 -18.11
C PRO A 3 -13.19 -0.82 -17.80
N ARG A 4 -14.46 -1.19 -17.74
CA ARG A 4 -15.52 -0.30 -17.25
C ARG A 4 -15.49 -0.22 -15.71
N ALA A 5 -15.21 -1.33 -15.07
CA ALA A 5 -15.01 -1.50 -13.63
C ALA A 5 -14.33 -2.83 -13.36
N THR A 6 -13.48 -2.89 -12.35
CA THR A 6 -12.83 -4.12 -11.87
C THR A 6 -13.43 -4.56 -10.54
N TYR A 7 -13.28 -5.83 -10.23
CA TYR A 7 -13.57 -6.41 -8.93
C TYR A 7 -12.35 -7.18 -8.44
N ARG A 8 -11.68 -6.68 -7.39
CA ARG A 8 -10.49 -7.30 -6.82
C ARG A 8 -10.86 -8.50 -5.96
N MET A 9 -10.28 -9.68 -6.28
CA MET A 9 -10.35 -10.90 -5.48
C MET A 9 -8.98 -11.34 -4.99
N GLN A 10 -8.91 -11.73 -3.71
CA GLN A 10 -7.74 -12.30 -3.07
C GLN A 10 -7.83 -13.82 -3.13
N PHE A 11 -7.00 -14.43 -3.98
CA PHE A 11 -6.92 -15.88 -4.14
C PHE A 11 -5.97 -16.49 -3.11
N HIS A 12 -6.36 -17.60 -2.55
CA HIS A 12 -5.58 -18.43 -1.64
C HIS A 12 -6.17 -19.85 -1.61
N LYS A 13 -5.54 -20.78 -0.88
CA LYS A 13 -5.98 -22.19 -0.80
C LYS A 13 -7.44 -22.40 -0.37
N ASP A 14 -8.03 -21.45 0.39
CA ASP A 14 -9.41 -21.53 0.89
C ASP A 14 -10.39 -20.69 0.04
N PHE A 15 -9.91 -20.03 -1.02
CA PHE A 15 -10.69 -19.31 -2.03
C PHE A 15 -9.96 -19.40 -3.39
N THR A 16 -10.35 -20.35 -4.19
CA THR A 16 -9.68 -20.77 -5.43
C THR A 16 -10.31 -20.20 -6.69
N PHE A 17 -9.74 -20.52 -7.86
CA PHE A 17 -10.33 -20.16 -9.15
C PHE A 17 -11.72 -20.77 -9.36
N ALA A 18 -11.95 -21.98 -8.87
CA ALA A 18 -13.27 -22.63 -8.95
C ALA A 18 -14.32 -21.90 -8.11
N ASP A 19 -13.94 -21.36 -6.94
CA ASP A 19 -14.84 -20.55 -6.12
C ASP A 19 -15.20 -19.24 -6.84
N ALA A 20 -14.22 -18.59 -7.46
CA ALA A 20 -14.45 -17.37 -8.25
C ALA A 20 -15.27 -17.64 -9.52
N GLU A 21 -15.10 -18.77 -10.19
CA GLU A 21 -15.90 -19.18 -11.34
C GLU A 21 -17.39 -19.26 -10.97
N ALA A 22 -17.71 -19.81 -9.81
CA ALA A 22 -19.07 -19.87 -9.30
C ALA A 22 -19.69 -18.46 -9.08
N LEU A 23 -18.87 -17.43 -8.88
CA LEU A 23 -19.30 -16.04 -8.67
C LEU A 23 -19.43 -15.22 -9.96
N VAL A 24 -18.97 -15.70 -11.09
CA VAL A 24 -19.05 -14.98 -12.38
C VAL A 24 -20.48 -14.51 -12.71
N PRO A 25 -21.55 -15.30 -12.49
CA PRO A 25 -22.92 -14.82 -12.68
C PRO A 25 -23.33 -13.67 -11.75
N TYR A 26 -22.79 -13.62 -10.56
CA TYR A 26 -23.01 -12.51 -9.62
C TYR A 26 -22.31 -11.23 -10.09
N LEU A 27 -21.04 -11.33 -10.46
CA LEU A 27 -20.24 -10.21 -10.95
C LEU A 27 -20.84 -9.57 -12.22
N ASP A 28 -21.30 -10.41 -13.17
CA ASP A 28 -21.96 -9.92 -14.38
C ASP A 28 -23.26 -9.18 -14.05
N ARG A 29 -24.13 -9.74 -13.20
CA ARG A 29 -25.37 -9.06 -12.76
C ARG A 29 -25.08 -7.76 -12.01
N LEU A 30 -24.00 -7.70 -11.21
CA LEU A 30 -23.59 -6.49 -10.53
C LEU A 30 -23.09 -5.40 -11.50
N GLY A 31 -22.61 -5.79 -12.69
CA GLY A 31 -22.16 -4.86 -13.73
C GLY A 31 -20.64 -4.77 -13.90
N ILE A 32 -19.88 -5.60 -13.19
CA ILE A 32 -18.42 -5.71 -13.33
C ILE A 32 -18.04 -6.12 -14.76
N SER A 33 -16.97 -5.53 -15.28
CA SER A 33 -16.45 -5.88 -16.61
C SER A 33 -15.21 -6.77 -16.56
N HIS A 34 -14.40 -6.66 -15.51
CA HIS A 34 -13.16 -7.43 -15.37
C HIS A 34 -13.00 -7.93 -13.94
N LEU A 35 -12.62 -9.19 -13.81
CA LEU A 35 -12.08 -9.71 -12.57
C LEU A 35 -10.63 -9.22 -12.44
N TYR A 36 -10.25 -8.72 -11.27
CA TYR A 36 -8.88 -8.35 -10.93
C TYR A 36 -8.36 -9.32 -9.87
N ALA A 37 -7.47 -10.22 -10.28
CA ALA A 37 -6.93 -11.29 -9.45
C ALA A 37 -5.68 -10.81 -8.67
N SER A 38 -5.55 -11.25 -7.41
CA SER A 38 -4.26 -11.25 -6.70
C SER A 38 -3.24 -12.12 -7.45
N PRO A 39 -1.92 -12.13 -7.09
CA PRO A 39 -0.93 -12.90 -7.82
C PRO A 39 -1.33 -14.37 -7.99
N ILE A 40 -1.22 -14.87 -9.23
CA ILE A 40 -1.70 -16.21 -9.62
C ILE A 40 -0.58 -17.25 -9.75
N THR A 41 0.68 -16.82 -9.67
CA THR A 41 1.85 -17.70 -9.80
C THR A 41 2.12 -18.47 -8.52
N VAL A 42 2.95 -19.55 -8.63
CA VAL A 42 3.27 -20.37 -7.46
C VAL A 42 3.93 -19.55 -6.38
N ALA A 43 3.26 -19.46 -5.25
CA ALA A 43 3.70 -18.77 -4.05
C ALA A 43 4.23 -19.77 -2.99
N ALA A 44 4.75 -19.28 -1.89
CA ALA A 44 5.13 -20.11 -0.75
C ALA A 44 3.94 -20.97 -0.30
N ALA A 45 4.19 -22.21 0.13
CA ALA A 45 3.14 -23.14 0.51
C ALA A 45 2.24 -22.56 1.61
N GLY A 46 0.93 -22.58 1.38
CA GLY A 46 -0.05 -22.00 2.30
C GLY A 46 -0.15 -20.49 2.31
N SER A 47 0.49 -19.78 1.39
CA SER A 47 0.40 -18.33 1.24
C SER A 47 -1.06 -17.87 1.14
N MET A 48 -1.43 -16.86 1.92
CA MET A 48 -2.78 -16.28 1.93
C MET A 48 -2.88 -14.99 1.09
N HIS A 49 -1.82 -14.63 0.36
CA HIS A 49 -1.77 -13.38 -0.43
C HIS A 49 -1.10 -13.52 -1.81
N GLY A 50 -0.19 -14.48 -1.99
CA GLY A 50 0.47 -14.76 -3.27
C GLY A 50 1.65 -13.86 -3.66
N TYR A 51 2.04 -12.87 -2.83
CA TYR A 51 3.15 -11.97 -3.14
C TYR A 51 4.54 -12.57 -2.86
N ASP A 52 4.61 -13.70 -2.19
CA ASP A 52 5.81 -14.48 -1.89
C ASP A 52 6.06 -15.55 -2.97
N VAL A 53 6.12 -15.11 -4.22
CA VAL A 53 6.28 -15.96 -5.42
C VAL A 53 7.57 -16.76 -5.35
N ILE A 54 7.47 -18.10 -5.48
CA ILE A 54 8.63 -19.00 -5.51
C ILE A 54 8.89 -19.61 -6.90
N ASP A 55 7.89 -19.61 -7.79
CA ASP A 55 8.04 -20.04 -9.18
C ASP A 55 7.13 -19.16 -10.09
N PRO A 56 7.71 -18.21 -10.84
CA PRO A 56 6.95 -17.32 -11.72
C PRO A 56 6.54 -17.98 -13.04
N THR A 57 6.96 -19.20 -13.31
CA THR A 57 6.76 -19.89 -14.60
C THR A 57 5.47 -20.69 -14.67
N ARG A 58 4.78 -20.90 -13.55
CA ARG A 58 3.57 -21.71 -13.45
C ARG A 58 2.48 -21.05 -12.62
N ILE A 59 1.24 -21.35 -12.97
CA ILE A 59 0.07 -20.99 -12.15
C ILE A 59 0.04 -21.85 -10.90
N ASN A 60 -0.30 -21.24 -9.76
CA ASN A 60 -0.26 -21.89 -8.45
C ASN A 60 -1.27 -23.05 -8.35
N PRO A 61 -0.82 -24.29 -8.08
CA PRO A 61 -1.70 -25.44 -7.95
C PRO A 61 -2.61 -25.36 -6.70
N GLU A 62 -2.22 -24.62 -5.64
CA GLU A 62 -3.11 -24.41 -4.48
C GLU A 62 -4.34 -23.57 -4.83
N LEU A 63 -4.30 -22.80 -5.92
CA LEU A 63 -5.43 -22.04 -6.44
C LEU A 63 -6.28 -22.82 -7.46
N GLY A 64 -5.92 -24.07 -7.74
CA GLY A 64 -6.54 -24.93 -8.76
C GLY A 64 -5.70 -25.10 -10.03
N GLY A 65 -4.56 -24.42 -10.14
CA GLY A 65 -3.64 -24.53 -11.27
C GLY A 65 -4.17 -23.95 -12.57
N GLU A 66 -3.48 -24.25 -13.69
CA GLU A 66 -3.80 -23.68 -15.00
C GLU A 66 -5.16 -24.14 -15.54
N ALA A 67 -5.61 -25.36 -15.21
CA ALA A 67 -6.88 -25.88 -15.70
C ALA A 67 -8.08 -25.07 -15.15
N ASP A 68 -8.11 -24.84 -13.85
CA ASP A 68 -9.18 -24.07 -13.21
C ASP A 68 -9.10 -22.58 -13.55
N PHE A 69 -7.88 -22.02 -13.71
CA PHE A 69 -7.71 -20.68 -14.23
C PHE A 69 -8.32 -20.50 -15.63
N ARG A 70 -8.08 -21.45 -16.54
CA ARG A 70 -8.67 -21.43 -17.90
C ARG A 70 -10.19 -21.59 -17.86
N SER A 71 -10.72 -22.42 -16.96
CA SER A 71 -12.16 -22.56 -16.75
C SER A 71 -12.80 -21.26 -16.29
N LEU A 72 -12.22 -20.63 -15.27
CA LEU A 72 -12.66 -19.31 -14.80
C LEU A 72 -12.65 -18.26 -15.93
N VAL A 73 -11.56 -18.19 -16.71
CA VAL A 73 -11.47 -17.23 -17.83
C VAL A 73 -12.52 -17.55 -18.90
N ALA A 74 -12.76 -18.80 -19.22
CA ALA A 74 -13.82 -19.18 -20.16
C ALA A 74 -15.22 -18.78 -19.66
N ALA A 75 -15.49 -18.92 -18.37
CA ALA A 75 -16.74 -18.47 -17.75
C ALA A 75 -16.88 -16.94 -17.82
N LEU A 76 -15.80 -16.16 -17.58
CA LEU A 76 -15.78 -14.72 -17.75
C LEU A 76 -16.06 -14.31 -19.21
N ARG A 77 -15.34 -14.91 -20.17
CA ARG A 77 -15.49 -14.61 -21.61
C ARG A 77 -16.91 -14.90 -22.11
N SER A 78 -17.57 -15.95 -21.58
CA SER A 78 -18.97 -16.28 -21.92
C SER A 78 -19.96 -15.16 -21.57
N ARG A 79 -19.53 -14.17 -20.80
CA ARG A 79 -20.33 -13.00 -20.32
C ARG A 79 -19.69 -11.66 -20.72
N ASP A 80 -18.81 -11.65 -21.71
CA ASP A 80 -18.07 -10.47 -22.16
C ASP A 80 -17.28 -9.78 -21.04
N MET A 81 -16.78 -10.58 -20.08
CA MET A 81 -15.93 -10.12 -18.98
C MET A 81 -14.47 -10.45 -19.22
N GLY A 82 -13.59 -9.61 -18.69
CA GLY A 82 -12.14 -9.74 -18.81
C GLY A 82 -11.45 -10.16 -17.51
N MET A 83 -10.13 -10.30 -17.61
CA MET A 83 -9.25 -10.71 -16.51
C MET A 83 -8.04 -9.77 -16.44
N ILE A 84 -7.81 -9.16 -15.28
CA ILE A 84 -6.59 -8.43 -14.91
C ILE A 84 -5.88 -9.23 -13.83
N ILE A 85 -4.57 -9.37 -13.91
CA ILE A 85 -3.78 -10.06 -12.91
C ILE A 85 -2.77 -9.15 -12.23
N ASP A 86 -2.47 -9.46 -10.97
CA ASP A 86 -1.39 -8.81 -10.22
C ASP A 86 -0.07 -9.53 -10.47
N ILE A 87 1.00 -8.81 -10.77
CA ILE A 87 2.33 -9.36 -11.04
C ILE A 87 3.37 -8.76 -10.10
N VAL A 88 4.32 -9.59 -9.65
CA VAL A 88 5.31 -9.26 -8.61
C VAL A 88 6.72 -9.30 -9.19
N PRO A 89 7.21 -8.22 -9.84
CA PRO A 89 8.52 -8.25 -10.49
C PRO A 89 9.69 -7.98 -9.56
N ASN A 90 9.47 -7.33 -8.40
CA ASN A 90 10.55 -6.80 -7.57
C ASN A 90 11.28 -7.87 -6.75
N HIS A 91 10.60 -8.93 -6.33
CA HIS A 91 11.13 -9.91 -5.38
C HIS A 91 10.53 -11.31 -5.57
N MET A 92 11.19 -12.31 -4.99
CA MET A 92 10.70 -13.69 -4.88
C MET A 92 10.88 -14.21 -3.46
N GLY A 93 9.99 -15.13 -3.06
CA GLY A 93 10.10 -15.87 -1.81
C GLY A 93 11.32 -16.80 -1.81
N VAL A 94 12.09 -16.78 -0.73
CA VAL A 94 13.33 -17.56 -0.59
C VAL A 94 13.38 -18.42 0.68
N SER A 95 12.36 -18.34 1.51
CA SER A 95 12.22 -19.19 2.71
C SER A 95 11.60 -20.54 2.39
N GLY A 96 11.70 -21.49 3.33
CA GLY A 96 11.00 -22.79 3.27
C GLY A 96 11.48 -23.76 2.19
N GLY A 97 12.56 -23.46 1.46
CA GLY A 97 13.17 -24.36 0.48
C GLY A 97 12.36 -24.59 -0.82
N GLY A 98 11.24 -23.89 -1.00
CA GLY A 98 10.35 -24.09 -2.16
C GLY A 98 10.82 -23.45 -3.46
N ASN A 99 11.71 -22.46 -3.41
CA ASN A 99 12.20 -21.75 -4.59
C ASN A 99 13.39 -22.50 -5.24
N ALA A 100 13.13 -23.18 -6.35
CA ALA A 100 14.13 -23.97 -7.04
C ALA A 100 15.29 -23.12 -7.61
N TRP A 101 15.03 -21.89 -8.04
CA TRP A 101 16.06 -20.98 -8.55
C TRP A 101 17.02 -20.55 -7.45
N TRP A 102 16.45 -20.18 -6.28
CA TRP A 102 17.24 -19.82 -5.11
C TRP A 102 18.08 -21.01 -4.59
N ASN A 103 17.48 -22.19 -4.54
CA ASN A 103 18.19 -23.42 -4.12
C ASN A 103 19.35 -23.76 -5.05
N ASP A 104 19.19 -23.60 -6.38
CA ASP A 104 20.31 -23.80 -7.31
C ASP A 104 21.42 -22.76 -7.09
N VAL A 105 21.06 -21.51 -6.77
CA VAL A 105 22.01 -20.46 -6.40
C VAL A 105 22.75 -20.81 -5.10
N LEU A 106 22.06 -21.30 -4.08
CA LEU A 106 22.70 -21.75 -2.84
C LEU A 106 23.64 -22.95 -3.06
N ALA A 107 23.24 -23.89 -3.92
CA ALA A 107 24.03 -25.08 -4.22
C ALA A 107 25.26 -24.82 -5.08
N ARG A 108 25.20 -23.87 -6.03
CA ARG A 108 26.23 -23.68 -7.08
C ARG A 108 26.92 -22.31 -7.04
N GLY A 109 26.44 -21.39 -6.19
CA GLY A 109 26.95 -20.02 -6.11
C GLY A 109 26.85 -19.29 -7.45
N GLN A 110 27.90 -18.59 -7.84
CA GLN A 110 27.97 -17.87 -9.13
C GLN A 110 27.93 -18.77 -10.38
N ALA A 111 28.15 -20.07 -10.24
CA ALA A 111 28.05 -21.03 -11.35
C ALA A 111 26.61 -21.45 -11.65
N SER A 112 25.64 -21.08 -10.83
CA SER A 112 24.23 -21.29 -11.08
C SER A 112 23.77 -20.51 -12.32
N GLU A 113 22.92 -21.13 -13.15
CA GLU A 113 22.25 -20.41 -14.25
C GLU A 113 21.31 -19.32 -13.76
N HIS A 114 20.86 -19.42 -12.49
CA HIS A 114 19.99 -18.46 -11.82
C HIS A 114 20.76 -17.40 -11.00
N ALA A 115 22.12 -17.42 -10.98
CA ALA A 115 22.92 -16.48 -10.19
C ALA A 115 22.67 -15.01 -10.55
N ARG A 116 22.25 -14.73 -11.79
CA ARG A 116 21.93 -13.39 -12.26
C ARG A 116 20.50 -12.92 -11.91
N VAL A 117 19.65 -13.82 -11.44
CA VAL A 117 18.24 -13.49 -11.12
C VAL A 117 18.15 -12.61 -9.89
N PHE A 118 18.92 -12.93 -8.85
CA PHE A 118 18.85 -12.27 -7.57
C PHE A 118 19.92 -11.18 -7.44
N ASP A 119 19.59 -10.11 -6.74
CA ASP A 119 20.50 -8.98 -6.51
C ASP A 119 21.40 -9.28 -5.30
N ILE A 120 22.50 -9.99 -5.56
CA ILE A 120 23.47 -10.50 -4.57
C ILE A 120 24.83 -9.81 -4.74
N ASP A 121 25.42 -9.34 -3.64
CA ASP A 121 26.82 -8.97 -3.56
C ASP A 121 27.67 -10.23 -3.38
N TRP A 122 28.32 -10.66 -4.45
CA TRP A 122 29.15 -11.86 -4.51
C TRP A 122 30.54 -11.73 -3.93
N SER A 123 30.85 -10.62 -3.27
CA SER A 123 32.18 -10.43 -2.62
C SER A 123 32.42 -11.39 -1.45
N ARG A 124 31.37 -12.04 -0.96
CA ARG A 124 31.34 -13.01 0.14
C ARG A 124 30.22 -14.03 -0.04
N PRO A 125 30.24 -15.16 0.71
CA PRO A 125 29.12 -16.11 0.68
C PRO A 125 27.78 -15.47 1.03
N ILE A 126 26.71 -16.01 0.49
CA ILE A 126 25.33 -15.51 0.71
C ILE A 126 24.98 -15.64 2.20
N LEU A 127 24.65 -14.55 2.86
CA LEU A 127 24.24 -14.57 4.26
C LEU A 127 22.78 -14.99 4.39
N LEU A 128 22.52 -16.04 5.18
CA LEU A 128 21.16 -16.52 5.49
C LEU A 128 20.89 -16.32 6.99
N PRO A 129 20.12 -15.28 7.36
CA PRO A 129 19.90 -14.89 8.75
C PRO A 129 18.71 -15.64 9.36
N VAL A 130 18.86 -16.95 9.54
CA VAL A 130 17.78 -17.88 9.96
C VAL A 130 17.97 -18.44 11.36
N LEU A 131 19.14 -18.21 11.97
CA LEU A 131 19.45 -18.80 13.28
C LEU A 131 19.00 -17.90 14.43
N GLY A 132 18.51 -18.50 15.50
CA GLY A 132 18.15 -17.82 16.75
C GLY A 132 19.38 -17.35 17.55
N ASP A 133 20.54 -18.03 17.39
CA ASP A 133 21.82 -17.74 18.06
C ASP A 133 22.98 -17.76 17.07
N THR A 134 24.20 -17.70 17.55
CA THR A 134 25.39 -17.82 16.70
C THR A 134 25.47 -19.22 16.07
N LEU A 135 26.10 -19.32 14.90
CA LEU A 135 26.29 -20.61 14.22
C LEU A 135 26.97 -21.64 15.12
N ALA A 136 28.00 -21.20 15.87
CA ALA A 136 28.76 -22.09 16.76
C ALA A 136 27.87 -22.65 17.90
N THR A 137 27.04 -21.82 18.51
CA THR A 137 26.09 -22.24 19.56
C THR A 137 25.06 -23.21 18.99
N THR A 138 24.47 -22.89 17.83
CA THR A 138 23.43 -23.71 17.19
C THR A 138 23.97 -25.09 16.79
N VAL A 139 25.23 -25.16 16.28
CA VAL A 139 25.92 -26.43 15.99
C VAL A 139 26.17 -27.23 17.27
N ALA A 140 26.67 -26.54 18.33
CA ALA A 140 26.99 -27.22 19.62
C ALA A 140 25.72 -27.78 20.30
N ASN A 141 24.56 -27.14 20.10
CA ASN A 141 23.26 -27.62 20.61
C ASN A 141 22.72 -28.81 19.81
N GLY A 142 23.26 -29.12 18.63
CA GLY A 142 22.73 -30.15 17.73
C GLY A 142 21.51 -29.71 16.94
N ASP A 143 21.23 -28.42 16.87
CA ASP A 143 20.09 -27.83 16.15
C ASP A 143 20.34 -27.73 14.63
N ILE A 144 21.55 -28.08 14.15
CA ILE A 144 21.88 -28.22 12.72
C ILE A 144 22.27 -29.66 12.44
N THR A 145 21.60 -30.26 11.46
CA THR A 145 21.82 -31.64 11.02
C THR A 145 22.05 -31.72 9.52
N VAL A 146 22.56 -32.84 9.04
CA VAL A 146 22.62 -33.18 7.61
C VAL A 146 21.62 -34.28 7.33
N GLU A 147 20.68 -34.06 6.43
CA GLU A 147 19.67 -35.00 6.00
C GLU A 147 19.74 -35.20 4.48
N GLY A 148 20.32 -36.30 4.03
CA GLY A 148 20.57 -36.54 2.62
C GLY A 148 21.54 -35.50 2.03
N ASP A 149 21.08 -34.76 1.03
CA ASP A 149 21.85 -33.70 0.36
C ASP A 149 21.54 -32.30 0.89
N GLU A 150 20.96 -32.18 2.10
CA GLU A 150 20.54 -30.91 2.70
C GLU A 150 21.14 -30.69 4.09
N ILE A 151 21.46 -29.45 4.40
CA ILE A 151 21.69 -28.93 5.74
C ILE A 151 20.34 -28.47 6.30
N VAL A 152 19.97 -28.97 7.48
CA VAL A 152 18.69 -28.69 8.11
C VAL A 152 18.92 -28.00 9.45
N ALA A 153 18.38 -26.77 9.61
CA ALA A 153 18.40 -26.04 10.87
C ALA A 153 17.03 -26.12 11.54
N TYR A 154 17.02 -26.44 12.85
CA TYR A 154 15.83 -26.60 13.71
C TYR A 154 14.79 -27.58 13.18
N GLY A 155 15.17 -28.50 12.28
CA GLY A 155 14.26 -29.47 11.68
C GLY A 155 13.34 -28.91 10.58
N GLU A 156 13.38 -27.63 10.30
CA GLU A 156 12.45 -26.95 9.37
C GLU A 156 13.15 -26.18 8.24
N HIS A 157 14.25 -25.48 8.51
CA HIS A 157 14.95 -24.70 7.48
C HIS A 157 15.93 -25.60 6.71
N ARG A 158 15.66 -25.80 5.42
CA ARG A 158 16.40 -26.72 4.53
C ARG A 158 17.23 -25.96 3.52
N PHE A 159 18.53 -26.29 3.42
CA PHE A 159 19.48 -25.68 2.51
C PHE A 159 20.26 -26.75 1.75
N PRO A 160 20.41 -26.63 0.41
CA PRO A 160 21.09 -27.61 -0.38
C PRO A 160 22.59 -27.62 -0.08
N ILE A 161 23.18 -28.81 -0.01
CA ILE A 161 24.62 -28.99 0.01
C ILE A 161 25.17 -28.85 -1.43
N ARG A 162 26.28 -28.12 -1.59
CA ARG A 162 26.93 -28.01 -2.90
C ARG A 162 27.28 -29.40 -3.46
N PRO A 163 27.19 -29.62 -4.79
CA PRO A 163 27.30 -30.94 -5.39
C PRO A 163 28.59 -31.71 -5.02
N GLU A 164 29.70 -31.00 -4.84
CA GLU A 164 31.01 -31.58 -4.54
C GLU A 164 31.13 -32.13 -3.10
N ASP A 165 30.27 -31.69 -2.19
CA ASP A 165 30.27 -32.08 -0.77
C ASP A 165 29.12 -33.06 -0.42
N ARG A 166 28.31 -33.47 -1.39
CA ARG A 166 27.21 -34.41 -1.13
C ARG A 166 27.74 -35.75 -0.64
N GLY A 167 27.12 -36.28 0.40
CA GLY A 167 27.54 -37.51 1.05
C GLY A 167 28.74 -37.34 1.98
N ASP A 168 29.25 -36.12 2.22
CA ASP A 168 30.25 -35.85 3.23
C ASP A 168 29.63 -36.05 4.64
N THR A 169 30.13 -37.02 5.38
CA THR A 169 29.70 -37.34 6.75
C THR A 169 30.78 -36.93 7.78
N GLY A 170 31.72 -36.08 7.39
CA GLY A 170 32.82 -35.61 8.24
C GLY A 170 32.41 -34.53 9.24
N ASP A 171 33.30 -33.58 9.46
CA ASP A 171 33.10 -32.46 10.37
C ASP A 171 32.05 -31.50 9.82
N LEU A 172 30.91 -31.34 10.53
CA LEU A 172 29.82 -30.45 10.17
C LEU A 172 30.29 -28.99 10.03
N ALA A 173 31.16 -28.51 10.91
CA ALA A 173 31.66 -27.14 10.83
C ALA A 173 32.47 -26.93 9.54
N ALA A 174 33.32 -27.86 9.17
CA ALA A 174 34.07 -27.83 7.92
C ALA A 174 33.15 -27.93 6.68
N LEU A 175 32.09 -28.72 6.75
CA LEU A 175 31.07 -28.78 5.69
C LEU A 175 30.38 -27.44 5.50
N LEU A 176 29.90 -26.82 6.59
CA LEU A 176 29.24 -25.51 6.58
C LEU A 176 30.18 -24.42 6.01
N ASP A 177 31.46 -24.47 6.31
CA ASP A 177 32.46 -23.50 5.83
C ASP A 177 32.71 -23.55 4.33
N ARG A 178 32.42 -24.66 3.68
CA ARG A 178 32.63 -24.83 2.23
C ARG A 178 31.42 -24.39 1.39
N GLN A 179 30.26 -24.17 2.01
CA GLN A 179 29.05 -23.83 1.25
C GLN A 179 29.14 -22.42 0.63
N HIS A 180 28.37 -22.17 -0.41
CA HIS A 180 28.26 -20.85 -1.05
C HIS A 180 27.46 -19.85 -0.22
N TYR A 181 26.93 -20.27 0.92
CA TYR A 181 26.15 -19.46 1.86
C TYR A 181 26.70 -19.61 3.29
N ARG A 182 26.25 -18.72 4.17
CA ARG A 182 26.54 -18.70 5.61
C ARG A 182 25.26 -18.60 6.39
N LEU A 183 24.97 -19.56 7.25
CA LEU A 183 23.93 -19.47 8.24
C LEU A 183 24.36 -18.51 9.35
N ALA A 184 23.50 -17.57 9.71
CA ALA A 184 23.80 -16.56 10.72
C ALA A 184 22.58 -16.27 11.60
N SER A 185 22.83 -15.67 12.76
CA SER A 185 21.73 -15.16 13.61
C SER A 185 20.90 -14.11 12.87
N TRP A 186 19.58 -14.17 13.01
CA TRP A 186 18.69 -13.19 12.42
C TRP A 186 19.00 -11.75 12.85
N ARG A 187 19.62 -11.57 14.04
CA ARG A 187 19.99 -10.26 14.59
C ARG A 187 21.01 -9.50 13.76
N VAL A 188 21.82 -10.20 12.95
CA VAL A 188 22.84 -9.55 12.12
C VAL A 188 22.35 -9.20 10.71
N ALA A 189 21.08 -9.51 10.39
CA ALA A 189 20.52 -9.29 9.06
C ALA A 189 20.62 -7.82 8.62
N ASN A 190 20.24 -6.90 9.50
CA ASN A 190 20.20 -5.47 9.20
C ASN A 190 21.56 -4.87 8.85
N ASP A 191 22.64 -5.44 9.39
CA ASP A 191 24.00 -4.95 9.20
C ASP A 191 24.76 -5.71 8.11
N LEU A 192 24.54 -7.04 8.01
CA LEU A 192 25.42 -7.91 7.25
C LEU A 192 24.77 -8.58 6.03
N LEU A 193 23.51 -8.37 5.75
CA LEU A 193 22.86 -8.97 4.58
C LEU A 193 23.57 -8.48 3.29
N ASN A 194 23.92 -9.41 2.41
CA ASN A 194 24.63 -9.13 1.16
C ASN A 194 23.79 -9.40 -0.11
N TRP A 195 22.48 -9.36 0.05
CA TRP A 195 21.54 -9.40 -1.06
C TRP A 195 20.39 -8.44 -0.78
N ARG A 196 19.76 -7.91 -1.84
CA ARG A 196 18.62 -7.01 -1.69
C ARG A 196 17.41 -7.79 -1.24
N ARG A 197 16.72 -7.30 -0.22
CA ARG A 197 15.44 -7.83 0.26
C ARG A 197 14.29 -6.85 -0.01
N PHE A 198 13.07 -7.35 0.02
CA PHE A 198 11.87 -6.51 0.02
C PHE A 198 11.73 -5.83 1.40
N PHE A 199 11.93 -4.52 1.45
CA PHE A 199 11.96 -3.73 2.69
C PHE A 199 12.90 -4.35 3.74
N THR A 200 12.32 -4.85 4.85
CA THR A 200 13.02 -5.49 5.95
C THR A 200 12.72 -6.99 6.06
N VAL A 201 12.03 -7.57 5.06
CA VAL A 201 11.58 -8.97 5.06
C VAL A 201 12.69 -9.89 4.56
N ASN A 202 13.26 -10.72 5.45
CA ASN A 202 14.37 -11.63 5.12
C ASN A 202 13.95 -12.84 4.27
N ASP A 203 12.65 -13.05 4.07
CA ASP A 203 12.11 -14.16 3.28
C ASP A 203 11.88 -13.81 1.81
N LEU A 204 12.12 -12.55 1.41
CA LEU A 204 11.84 -12.02 0.08
C LEU A 204 13.09 -11.40 -0.54
N ALA A 205 13.72 -12.11 -1.49
CA ALA A 205 14.92 -11.65 -2.17
C ALA A 205 14.60 -10.83 -3.42
N GLY A 206 15.28 -9.70 -3.59
CA GLY A 206 15.14 -8.81 -4.73
C GLY A 206 15.60 -9.45 -6.03
N VAL A 207 14.80 -9.24 -7.09
CA VAL A 207 15.04 -9.74 -8.45
C VAL A 207 15.67 -8.63 -9.30
N ARG A 208 16.62 -8.99 -10.17
CA ARG A 208 17.30 -8.09 -11.10
C ARG A 208 16.52 -8.00 -12.42
N ILE A 209 15.33 -7.45 -12.34
CA ILE A 209 14.39 -7.39 -13.46
C ILE A 209 14.88 -6.49 -14.61
N GLU A 210 15.86 -5.64 -14.38
CA GLU A 210 16.54 -4.85 -15.39
C GLU A 210 17.33 -5.70 -16.39
N ASP A 211 17.76 -6.90 -15.98
CA ASP A 211 18.39 -7.87 -16.87
C ASP A 211 17.37 -8.43 -17.86
N PRO A 212 17.58 -8.28 -19.19
CA PRO A 212 16.62 -8.73 -20.19
C PRO A 212 16.28 -10.22 -20.12
N ALA A 213 17.25 -11.08 -19.76
CA ALA A 213 17.00 -12.53 -19.64
C ALA A 213 16.17 -12.86 -18.41
N VAL A 214 16.38 -12.15 -17.31
CA VAL A 214 15.58 -12.29 -16.09
C VAL A 214 14.14 -11.80 -16.34
N PHE A 215 13.99 -10.64 -16.98
CA PHE A 215 12.67 -10.11 -17.37
C PHE A 215 11.88 -11.14 -18.20
N GLU A 216 12.48 -11.67 -19.29
CA GLU A 216 11.81 -12.67 -20.12
C GLU A 216 11.47 -13.95 -19.35
N ALA A 217 12.40 -14.46 -18.52
CA ALA A 217 12.19 -15.69 -17.75
C ALA A 217 11.05 -15.55 -16.71
N THR A 218 10.98 -14.42 -16.00
CA THR A 218 9.98 -14.19 -14.96
C THR A 218 8.61 -13.79 -15.52
N HIS A 219 8.55 -13.28 -16.76
CA HIS A 219 7.30 -12.80 -17.37
C HIS A 219 6.76 -13.74 -18.47
N ALA A 220 7.49 -14.78 -18.86
CA ALA A 220 7.10 -15.68 -19.94
C ALA A 220 5.69 -16.24 -19.79
N LEU A 221 5.26 -16.58 -18.57
CA LEU A 221 3.90 -17.02 -18.29
C LEU A 221 2.87 -15.96 -18.61
N TYR A 222 3.07 -14.73 -18.14
CA TYR A 222 2.12 -13.63 -18.33
C TYR A 222 1.99 -13.26 -19.81
N PHE A 223 3.10 -13.24 -20.55
CA PHE A 223 3.09 -12.99 -21.99
C PHE A 223 2.33 -14.08 -22.74
N ARG A 224 2.56 -15.35 -22.40
CA ARG A 224 1.80 -16.47 -22.96
C ARG A 224 0.30 -16.35 -22.68
N LEU A 225 -0.09 -16.05 -21.45
CA LEU A 225 -1.50 -15.88 -21.09
C LEU A 225 -2.15 -14.71 -21.85
N HIS A 226 -1.42 -13.63 -22.05
CA HIS A 226 -1.89 -12.49 -22.83
C HIS A 226 -2.02 -12.85 -24.33
N ASP A 227 -1.01 -13.47 -24.92
CA ASP A 227 -1.01 -13.88 -26.33
C ASP A 227 -2.12 -14.89 -26.64
N GLU A 228 -2.49 -15.73 -25.67
CA GLU A 228 -3.63 -16.65 -25.74
C GLU A 228 -4.98 -15.96 -25.50
N GLY A 229 -5.01 -14.66 -25.19
CA GLY A 229 -6.23 -13.89 -24.89
C GLY A 229 -6.89 -14.23 -23.55
N LEU A 230 -6.12 -14.79 -22.59
CA LEU A 230 -6.62 -15.17 -21.27
C LEU A 230 -6.60 -14.02 -20.28
N ILE A 231 -5.72 -13.03 -20.45
CA ILE A 231 -5.66 -11.81 -19.65
C ILE A 231 -5.72 -10.57 -20.53
N ASP A 232 -6.26 -9.46 -20.01
CA ASP A 232 -6.45 -8.19 -20.72
C ASP A 232 -5.51 -7.09 -20.23
N GLY A 233 -4.83 -7.32 -19.13
CA GLY A 233 -3.92 -6.36 -18.53
C GLY A 233 -3.33 -6.84 -17.21
N VAL A 234 -2.53 -5.97 -16.62
CA VAL A 234 -1.79 -6.27 -15.38
C VAL A 234 -1.76 -5.06 -14.43
N ARG A 235 -1.69 -5.38 -13.14
CA ARG A 235 -1.23 -4.44 -12.12
C ARG A 235 0.17 -4.85 -11.68
N VAL A 236 1.10 -3.91 -11.70
CA VAL A 236 2.49 -4.14 -11.31
C VAL A 236 2.68 -3.78 -9.85
N ASP A 237 3.07 -4.76 -9.05
CA ASP A 237 3.40 -4.60 -7.64
C ASP A 237 4.73 -3.87 -7.44
N HIS A 238 4.78 -2.96 -6.47
CA HIS A 238 5.97 -2.29 -5.98
C HIS A 238 6.96 -1.84 -7.05
N VAL A 239 6.47 -1.08 -8.05
CA VAL A 239 7.31 -0.63 -9.18
C VAL A 239 8.51 0.22 -8.73
N ASP A 240 8.39 0.96 -7.63
CA ASP A 240 9.45 1.83 -7.10
C ASP A 240 10.65 1.05 -6.50
N GLY A 241 10.51 -0.25 -6.26
CA GLY A 241 11.62 -1.14 -5.86
C GLY A 241 12.57 -1.54 -7.01
N LEU A 242 12.13 -1.34 -8.26
CA LEU A 242 12.90 -1.76 -9.44
C LEU A 242 14.10 -0.84 -9.70
N THR A 243 15.11 -1.35 -10.40
CA THR A 243 16.29 -0.56 -10.82
C THR A 243 15.89 0.59 -11.74
N ASP A 244 15.11 0.31 -12.79
CA ASP A 244 14.60 1.27 -13.76
C ASP A 244 13.08 1.07 -13.95
N PRO A 245 12.24 1.70 -13.13
CA PRO A 245 10.79 1.60 -13.22
C PRO A 245 10.22 2.03 -14.57
N ILE A 246 10.74 3.12 -15.13
CA ILE A 246 10.26 3.67 -16.41
C ILE A 246 10.61 2.73 -17.56
N GLY A 247 11.85 2.27 -17.63
CA GLY A 247 12.30 1.32 -18.64
C GLY A 247 11.56 -0.01 -18.55
N TYR A 248 11.30 -0.48 -17.32
CA TYR A 248 10.49 -1.67 -17.07
C TYR A 248 9.06 -1.52 -17.63
N CYS A 249 8.36 -0.44 -17.28
CA CYS A 249 6.99 -0.19 -17.73
C CYS A 249 6.90 -0.09 -19.27
N ARG A 250 7.85 0.60 -19.91
CA ARG A 250 7.91 0.70 -21.38
C ARG A 250 8.13 -0.65 -22.04
N ARG A 251 9.05 -1.46 -21.51
CA ARG A 251 9.30 -2.83 -22.01
C ARG A 251 8.06 -3.71 -21.83
N LEU A 252 7.38 -3.60 -20.68
CA LEU A 252 6.15 -4.33 -20.43
C LEU A 252 5.05 -3.94 -21.45
N ARG A 253 4.89 -2.64 -21.72
CA ARG A 253 3.98 -2.12 -22.76
C ARG A 253 4.32 -2.64 -24.16
N GLU A 254 5.60 -2.67 -24.51
CA GLU A 254 6.06 -3.22 -25.80
C GLU A 254 5.68 -4.69 -25.96
N ARG A 255 5.77 -5.49 -24.90
CA ARG A 255 5.46 -6.93 -24.91
C ARG A 255 3.96 -7.23 -24.89
N LEU A 256 3.18 -6.48 -24.11
CA LEU A 256 1.73 -6.67 -24.01
C LEU A 256 0.94 -5.90 -25.08
N GLY A 257 1.58 -4.98 -25.82
CA GLY A 257 0.94 -4.19 -26.87
C GLY A 257 0.12 -3.00 -26.34
N PRO A 258 -0.44 -2.18 -27.26
CA PRO A 258 -1.12 -0.93 -26.93
C PRO A 258 -2.48 -1.13 -26.24
N ASP A 259 -3.12 -2.28 -26.44
CA ASP A 259 -4.49 -2.56 -25.96
C ASP A 259 -4.55 -3.14 -24.56
N ALA A 260 -3.43 -3.60 -23.99
CA ALA A 260 -3.36 -4.09 -22.63
C ALA A 260 -3.56 -2.94 -21.63
N TRP A 261 -4.39 -3.16 -20.61
CA TRP A 261 -4.52 -2.18 -19.53
C TRP A 261 -3.44 -2.44 -18.46
N ILE A 262 -2.56 -1.46 -18.24
CA ILE A 262 -1.42 -1.57 -17.34
C ILE A 262 -1.52 -0.48 -16.27
N VAL A 263 -1.71 -0.87 -15.03
CA VAL A 263 -1.60 0.02 -13.88
C VAL A 263 -0.46 -0.40 -12.96
N ILE A 264 0.11 0.57 -12.27
CA ILE A 264 1.27 0.34 -11.40
C ILE A 264 0.94 0.72 -9.95
N GLU A 265 1.44 -0.08 -9.02
CA GLU A 265 1.48 0.36 -7.64
C GLU A 265 2.60 1.37 -7.50
N LYS A 266 2.19 2.61 -7.51
CA LYS A 266 3.05 3.74 -7.25
C LYS A 266 2.39 4.63 -6.22
N ILE A 267 3.12 4.87 -5.14
CA ILE A 267 2.69 5.80 -4.10
C ILE A 267 3.23 7.18 -4.48
N LEU A 268 2.32 8.11 -4.74
CA LEU A 268 2.67 9.49 -5.06
C LEU A 268 2.88 10.30 -3.79
N GLY A 269 4.06 10.90 -3.66
CA GLY A 269 4.36 11.82 -2.57
C GLY A 269 3.96 13.27 -2.88
N PRO A 270 4.09 14.18 -1.90
CA PRO A 270 3.76 15.59 -2.07
C PRO A 270 4.49 16.23 -3.25
N GLY A 271 3.73 16.80 -4.20
CA GLY A 271 4.25 17.45 -5.39
C GLY A 271 4.74 16.51 -6.50
N GLU A 272 4.58 15.22 -6.34
CA GLU A 272 4.90 14.23 -7.38
C GLU A 272 3.77 14.14 -8.42
N GLY A 273 4.14 14.13 -9.71
CA GLY A 273 3.18 14.02 -10.81
C GLY A 273 2.81 12.58 -11.14
N GLN A 274 1.73 12.44 -11.91
CA GLN A 274 1.29 11.14 -12.47
C GLN A 274 2.37 10.54 -13.39
N PRO A 275 2.39 9.20 -13.60
CA PRO A 275 3.42 8.51 -14.41
C PRO A 275 3.21 8.69 -15.92
N VAL A 276 3.16 9.94 -16.37
CA VAL A 276 2.97 10.30 -17.78
C VAL A 276 4.19 9.89 -18.61
N GLY A 277 3.94 9.20 -19.73
CA GLY A 277 5.00 8.75 -20.63
C GLY A 277 5.75 7.49 -20.18
N TRP A 278 5.29 6.82 -19.12
CA TRP A 278 5.85 5.54 -18.68
C TRP A 278 5.37 4.34 -19.49
N GLY A 279 4.35 4.51 -20.34
CA GLY A 279 3.73 3.41 -21.07
C GLY A 279 2.67 2.66 -20.26
N VAL A 280 2.16 3.28 -19.21
CA VAL A 280 1.09 2.73 -18.34
C VAL A 280 -0.17 3.58 -18.44
N ASP A 281 -1.31 3.03 -18.01
CA ASP A 281 -2.60 3.73 -18.00
C ASP A 281 -2.80 4.57 -16.72
N GLY A 282 -1.95 4.36 -15.71
CA GLY A 282 -1.89 5.13 -14.48
C GLY A 282 -1.49 4.31 -13.26
N THR A 283 -1.82 4.86 -12.08
CA THR A 283 -1.60 4.22 -10.78
C THR A 283 -2.70 3.22 -10.44
N SER A 284 -2.46 2.37 -9.43
CA SER A 284 -3.47 1.46 -8.86
C SER A 284 -4.40 2.14 -7.83
N GLY A 285 -4.41 3.49 -7.75
CA GLY A 285 -5.47 4.27 -7.13
C GLY A 285 -5.26 4.66 -5.66
N TYR A 286 -4.10 4.47 -5.05
CA TYR A 286 -3.83 4.96 -3.69
C TYR A 286 -3.89 6.50 -3.62
N ASP A 287 -3.43 7.19 -4.65
CA ASP A 287 -3.55 8.62 -4.80
C ASP A 287 -5.02 9.08 -4.88
N PHE A 288 -5.88 8.32 -5.55
CA PHE A 288 -7.33 8.59 -5.56
C PHE A 288 -7.95 8.37 -4.17
N MET A 289 -7.57 7.32 -3.47
CA MET A 289 -8.02 7.04 -2.11
C MET A 289 -7.70 8.19 -1.16
N GLU A 290 -6.50 8.75 -1.27
CA GLU A 290 -6.05 9.94 -0.54
C GLU A 290 -6.87 11.19 -0.91
N GLN A 291 -7.07 11.44 -2.21
CA GLN A 291 -7.81 12.60 -2.71
C GLN A 291 -9.26 12.61 -2.24
N ILE A 292 -9.93 11.46 -2.26
CA ILE A 292 -11.30 11.33 -1.72
C ILE A 292 -11.32 11.52 -0.21
N ALA A 293 -10.34 10.95 0.50
CA ALA A 293 -10.26 11.14 1.94
C ALA A 293 -10.11 12.63 2.30
N THR A 294 -9.20 13.38 1.67
CA THR A 294 -9.05 14.81 1.93
C THR A 294 -10.30 15.64 1.59
N LEU A 295 -11.07 15.23 0.58
CA LEU A 295 -12.29 15.92 0.20
C LEU A 295 -13.39 15.82 1.28
N ILE A 296 -13.58 14.63 1.87
CA ILE A 296 -14.68 14.39 2.82
C ILE A 296 -14.36 14.84 4.25
N HIS A 297 -13.09 15.11 4.58
CA HIS A 297 -12.73 15.67 5.87
C HIS A 297 -12.96 17.20 5.91
N ASP A 298 -13.43 17.70 7.05
CA ASP A 298 -13.56 19.15 7.26
C ASP A 298 -12.21 19.74 7.68
N PRO A 299 -11.58 20.62 6.87
CA PRO A 299 -10.32 21.23 7.24
C PRO A 299 -10.38 22.09 8.51
N LEU A 300 -11.58 22.58 8.89
CA LEU A 300 -11.77 23.35 10.12
C LEU A 300 -11.60 22.50 11.39
N GLY A 301 -11.69 21.19 11.27
CA GLY A 301 -11.41 20.25 12.36
C GLY A 301 -9.92 20.07 12.67
N ALA A 302 -9.00 20.56 11.83
CA ALA A 302 -7.56 20.26 11.94
C ALA A 302 -6.96 20.72 13.28
N LEU A 303 -7.11 21.98 13.64
CA LEU A 303 -6.55 22.54 14.89
C LEU A 303 -7.23 21.96 16.14
N PRO A 304 -8.57 21.90 16.24
CA PRO A 304 -9.21 21.32 17.42
C PRO A 304 -8.84 19.84 17.64
N LEU A 305 -8.69 19.04 16.60
CA LEU A 305 -8.30 17.63 16.73
C LEU A 305 -6.82 17.48 17.09
N GLU A 306 -5.96 18.38 16.59
CA GLU A 306 -4.55 18.45 17.00
C GLU A 306 -4.41 18.77 18.50
N GLU A 307 -5.19 19.73 19.01
CA GLU A 307 -5.23 20.07 20.44
C GLU A 307 -5.62 18.86 21.30
N VAL A 308 -6.68 18.13 20.92
CA VAL A 308 -7.08 16.90 21.64
C VAL A 308 -5.98 15.85 21.63
N TRP A 309 -5.32 15.64 20.49
CA TRP A 309 -4.19 14.73 20.36
C TRP A 309 -3.05 15.12 21.31
N GLN A 310 -2.66 16.38 21.29
CA GLN A 310 -1.57 16.92 22.12
C GLN A 310 -1.87 16.80 23.61
N ASP A 311 -3.10 17.13 24.01
CA ASP A 311 -3.51 17.08 25.42
C ASP A 311 -3.51 15.64 25.98
N VAL A 312 -3.98 14.68 25.20
CA VAL A 312 -4.06 13.27 25.64
C VAL A 312 -2.72 12.56 25.55
N SER A 313 -1.98 12.77 24.44
CA SER A 313 -0.71 12.08 24.20
C SER A 313 0.50 12.71 24.87
N GLY A 314 0.43 14.00 25.19
CA GLY A 314 1.59 14.79 25.62
C GLY A 314 2.60 15.05 24.50
N ARG A 315 2.25 14.81 23.24
CA ARG A 315 3.10 14.97 22.07
C ARG A 315 2.72 16.26 21.32
N TYR A 316 3.54 17.26 21.44
CA TYR A 316 3.30 18.61 20.90
C TYR A 316 3.98 18.85 19.54
N GLN A 317 4.76 17.91 19.08
CA GLN A 317 5.38 17.98 17.76
C GLN A 317 4.43 17.42 16.70
N GLY A 318 4.39 18.06 15.52
CA GLY A 318 3.54 17.64 14.42
C GLY A 318 4.03 16.35 13.74
N PHE A 319 3.23 15.83 12.82
CA PHE A 319 3.53 14.60 12.08
C PHE A 319 4.89 14.59 11.39
N GLU A 320 5.33 15.74 10.82
CA GLU A 320 6.63 15.84 10.15
C GLU A 320 7.82 15.53 11.08
N ALA A 321 7.70 15.82 12.38
CA ALA A 321 8.75 15.49 13.34
C ALA A 321 8.77 13.99 13.65
N GLU A 322 7.61 13.35 13.79
CA GLU A 322 7.51 11.90 13.97
C GLU A 322 8.06 11.15 12.73
N GLU A 323 7.74 11.62 11.53
CA GLU A 323 8.31 11.07 10.29
C GLU A 323 9.83 11.22 10.26
N PHE A 324 10.34 12.39 10.61
CA PHE A 324 11.77 12.69 10.62
C PHE A 324 12.53 11.77 11.60
N GLU A 325 12.02 11.61 12.82
CA GLU A 325 12.58 10.68 13.81
C GLU A 325 12.52 9.23 13.33
N ALA A 326 11.38 8.79 12.78
CA ALA A 326 11.24 7.45 12.24
C ALA A 326 12.24 7.16 11.10
N ARG A 327 12.50 8.13 10.22
CA ARG A 327 13.50 8.00 9.14
C ARG A 327 14.91 7.86 9.72
N GLN A 328 15.25 8.60 10.76
CA GLN A 328 16.55 8.51 11.45
C GLN A 328 16.72 7.13 12.11
N ASP A 329 15.73 6.69 12.86
CA ASP A 329 15.76 5.41 13.59
C ASP A 329 15.93 4.24 12.62
N LEU A 330 15.08 4.16 11.59
CA LEU A 330 15.08 3.05 10.65
C LEU A 330 16.34 3.02 9.79
N LEU A 331 16.84 4.18 9.36
CA LEU A 331 18.07 4.27 8.58
C LEU A 331 19.30 3.85 9.39
N ALA A 332 19.34 4.21 10.68
CA ALA A 332 20.41 3.86 11.58
C ALA A 332 20.39 2.38 12.01
N TRP A 333 19.27 1.69 11.90
CA TRP A 333 19.07 0.33 12.39
C TRP A 333 18.65 -0.66 11.31
N GLN A 334 17.37 -0.62 10.88
CA GLN A 334 16.83 -1.65 9.99
C GLN A 334 17.41 -1.61 8.57
N PHE A 335 17.95 -0.47 8.15
CA PHE A 335 18.55 -0.25 6.84
C PHE A 335 20.06 0.08 6.89
N ALA A 336 20.73 -0.19 8.01
CA ALA A 336 22.13 0.15 8.21
C ALA A 336 23.06 -0.47 7.14
N GLY A 337 22.90 -1.74 6.81
CA GLY A 337 23.67 -2.43 5.78
C GLY A 337 23.43 -1.87 4.36
N GLN A 338 22.18 -1.53 4.03
CA GLN A 338 21.86 -0.89 2.75
C GLN A 338 22.45 0.52 2.65
N LEU A 339 22.44 1.28 3.75
CA LEU A 339 23.10 2.58 3.84
C LEU A 339 24.63 2.44 3.63
N ASP A 340 25.27 1.46 4.28
CA ASP A 340 26.69 1.18 4.11
C ASP A 340 27.03 0.87 2.65
N GLY A 341 26.23 0.03 2.01
CA GLY A 341 26.37 -0.29 0.59
C GLY A 341 26.17 0.92 -0.34
N CYS A 342 25.18 1.77 -0.03
CA CYS A 342 24.95 3.00 -0.76
C CYS A 342 26.14 3.96 -0.62
N VAL A 343 26.61 4.21 0.60
CA VAL A 343 27.78 5.07 0.87
C VAL A 343 29.02 4.54 0.16
N ALA A 344 29.28 3.23 0.20
CA ALA A 344 30.41 2.61 -0.47
C ALA A 344 30.40 2.85 -1.99
N ALA A 345 29.22 2.79 -2.63
CA ALA A 345 29.08 3.06 -4.06
C ALA A 345 29.42 4.52 -4.41
N PHE A 346 28.94 5.50 -3.61
CA PHE A 346 29.31 6.90 -3.80
C PHE A 346 30.79 7.19 -3.49
N VAL A 347 31.38 6.50 -2.51
CA VAL A 347 32.81 6.60 -2.21
C VAL A 347 33.64 6.09 -3.39
N ALA A 348 33.26 4.96 -4.01
CA ALA A 348 33.97 4.42 -5.17
C ALA A 348 33.87 5.35 -6.40
N LEU A 349 32.78 6.10 -6.53
CA LEU A 349 32.57 7.08 -7.60
C LEU A 349 33.32 8.39 -7.38
N ASN A 350 33.58 8.76 -6.12
CA ASN A 350 34.16 10.07 -5.77
C ASN A 350 35.69 10.10 -6.02
N THR A 351 36.13 11.06 -6.84
CA THR A 351 37.55 11.32 -7.15
C THR A 351 38.10 12.59 -6.50
N ASP A 352 37.28 13.30 -5.72
CA ASP A 352 37.67 14.55 -5.07
C ASP A 352 38.26 14.26 -3.68
N GLU A 353 39.54 14.53 -3.53
CA GLU A 353 40.28 14.31 -2.26
C GLU A 353 39.77 15.20 -1.11
N ALA A 354 39.06 16.30 -1.42
CA ALA A 354 38.47 17.19 -0.43
C ALA A 354 37.13 16.67 0.13
N VAL A 355 36.56 15.60 -0.47
CA VAL A 355 35.31 14.96 -0.04
C VAL A 355 35.62 13.60 0.55
N THR A 356 35.46 13.46 1.86
CA THR A 356 35.75 12.22 2.58
C THR A 356 34.54 11.26 2.59
N PRO A 357 34.76 9.95 2.81
CA PRO A 357 33.67 9.00 3.01
C PRO A 357 32.66 9.42 4.10
N ALA A 358 33.15 10.02 5.20
CA ALA A 358 32.30 10.50 6.28
C ALA A 358 31.41 11.69 5.87
N MET A 359 31.89 12.56 4.98
CA MET A 359 31.08 13.67 4.43
C MET A 359 29.99 13.12 3.50
N LEU A 360 30.32 12.15 2.65
CA LEU A 360 29.34 11.47 1.78
C LEU A 360 28.27 10.77 2.62
N ARG A 361 28.66 10.03 3.65
CA ARG A 361 27.70 9.37 4.57
C ARG A 361 26.75 10.40 5.16
N ARG A 362 27.26 11.46 5.77
CA ARG A 362 26.42 12.50 6.38
C ARG A 362 25.47 13.15 5.39
N ALA A 363 25.92 13.39 4.17
CA ALA A 363 25.07 13.99 3.14
C ALA A 363 23.98 13.03 2.69
N ILE A 364 24.28 11.74 2.48
CA ILE A 364 23.30 10.69 2.10
C ILE A 364 22.24 10.53 3.19
N GLU A 365 22.65 10.36 4.46
CA GLU A 365 21.74 10.25 5.60
C GLU A 365 20.77 11.43 5.65
N ARG A 366 21.27 12.65 5.55
CA ARG A 366 20.46 13.87 5.65
C ARG A 366 19.51 14.05 4.46
N LEU A 367 19.94 13.66 3.27
CA LEU A 367 19.06 13.63 2.10
C LEU A 367 17.90 12.65 2.32
N LEU A 368 18.19 11.45 2.82
CA LEU A 368 17.17 10.42 3.07
C LEU A 368 16.20 10.80 4.21
N TRP A 369 16.65 11.57 5.21
CA TRP A 369 15.78 12.04 6.30
C TRP A 369 14.69 13.01 5.83
N VAL A 370 14.91 13.71 4.73
CA VAL A 370 13.99 14.76 4.23
C VAL A 370 13.46 14.49 2.82
N PHE A 371 13.70 13.28 2.28
CA PHE A 371 13.30 12.94 0.91
C PHE A 371 11.77 12.86 0.83
N PRO A 372 11.06 13.72 0.04
CA PRO A 372 9.62 13.91 0.17
C PRO A 372 8.78 12.84 -0.56
N VAL A 373 9.41 12.05 -1.42
CA VAL A 373 8.78 11.02 -2.26
C VAL A 373 9.50 9.69 -2.09
N TYR A 374 8.96 8.59 -2.62
CA TYR A 374 9.65 7.31 -2.53
C TYR A 374 11.03 7.36 -3.20
N ARG A 375 11.11 7.91 -4.42
CA ARG A 375 12.38 8.00 -5.14
C ARG A 375 12.33 8.99 -6.31
N THR A 376 13.50 9.26 -6.89
CA THR A 376 13.66 9.81 -8.24
C THR A 376 13.96 8.68 -9.24
N TYR A 377 13.94 8.97 -10.54
CA TYR A 377 13.95 7.95 -11.61
C TYR A 377 15.16 8.09 -12.55
N GLY A 378 16.20 8.82 -12.13
CA GLY A 378 17.47 8.85 -12.85
C GLY A 378 18.13 7.49 -12.88
N THR A 379 18.86 7.17 -13.97
CA THR A 379 19.59 5.89 -14.17
C THR A 379 21.10 6.04 -14.02
N GLY A 380 21.59 7.24 -13.67
CA GLY A 380 23.00 7.58 -13.60
C GLY A 380 23.55 8.22 -14.86
N GLU A 381 22.91 8.04 -16.03
CA GLU A 381 23.26 8.71 -17.28
C GLU A 381 22.38 9.95 -17.54
N ALA A 382 21.11 9.84 -17.19
CA ALA A 382 20.13 10.92 -17.33
C ALA A 382 19.03 10.76 -16.29
N ALA A 383 18.32 11.84 -15.98
CA ALA A 383 17.13 11.81 -15.14
C ALA A 383 15.94 12.44 -15.87
N PRO A 384 14.71 11.95 -15.63
CA PRO A 384 13.50 12.57 -16.14
C PRO A 384 13.37 14.03 -15.67
N ALA A 385 12.79 14.90 -16.50
CA ALA A 385 12.63 16.31 -16.17
C ALA A 385 11.82 16.55 -14.90
N GLN A 386 10.85 15.70 -14.62
CA GLN A 386 10.03 15.75 -13.40
C GLN A 386 10.84 15.61 -12.11
N ASP A 387 11.97 14.88 -12.12
CA ASP A 387 12.84 14.71 -10.96
C ASP A 387 13.52 16.02 -10.52
N ALA A 388 13.63 17.01 -11.41
CA ALA A 388 14.30 18.27 -11.10
C ALA A 388 13.58 19.05 -9.97
N ALA A 389 12.25 19.06 -9.96
CA ALA A 389 11.46 19.69 -8.92
C ALA A 389 11.69 19.01 -7.55
N ILE A 390 11.72 17.67 -7.53
CA ILE A 390 11.98 16.88 -6.32
C ILE A 390 13.39 17.15 -5.80
N ARG A 391 14.41 17.12 -6.67
CA ARG A 391 15.80 17.46 -6.25
C ARG A 391 15.91 18.88 -5.69
N GLY A 392 15.21 19.86 -6.28
CA GLY A 392 15.13 21.22 -5.76
C GLY A 392 14.53 21.29 -4.36
N MET A 393 13.40 20.65 -4.15
CA MET A 393 12.72 20.57 -2.86
C MET A 393 13.60 19.89 -1.79
N VAL A 394 14.23 18.77 -2.12
CA VAL A 394 15.16 18.07 -1.21
C VAL A 394 16.34 18.96 -0.84
N ARG A 395 16.92 19.68 -1.81
CA ARG A 395 18.02 20.62 -1.57
C ARG A 395 17.66 21.73 -0.59
N GLU A 396 16.44 22.27 -0.70
CA GLU A 396 15.92 23.27 0.23
C GLU A 396 15.72 22.69 1.64
N ARG A 397 15.07 21.53 1.73
CA ARG A 397 14.78 20.86 3.00
C ARG A 397 16.03 20.42 3.75
N VAL A 398 17.09 19.97 3.07
CA VAL A 398 18.31 19.51 3.70
C VAL A 398 19.25 20.64 4.15
N ALA A 399 19.06 21.86 3.64
CA ALA A 399 20.00 22.97 3.81
C ALA A 399 20.33 23.31 5.28
N TRP A 400 19.35 23.21 6.17
CA TRP A 400 19.54 23.50 7.60
C TRP A 400 20.15 22.33 8.40
N LEU A 401 20.22 21.13 7.81
CA LEU A 401 20.81 19.93 8.40
C LEU A 401 22.30 19.78 8.08
N VAL A 402 22.75 20.40 6.98
CA VAL A 402 24.10 20.23 6.46
C VAL A 402 25.12 20.98 7.33
N PRO A 403 26.23 20.36 7.74
CA PRO A 403 27.28 21.06 8.45
C PRO A 403 27.84 22.25 7.65
N PRO A 404 28.28 23.33 8.32
CA PRO A 404 28.88 24.47 7.63
C PRO A 404 30.06 24.04 6.73
N GLY A 405 30.02 24.42 5.46
CA GLY A 405 31.04 24.11 4.47
C GLY A 405 30.85 22.78 3.71
N GLU A 406 29.85 21.95 4.04
CA GLU A 406 29.60 20.66 3.36
C GLU A 406 28.45 20.72 2.31
N ALA A 407 27.82 21.86 2.06
CA ALA A 407 26.71 21.98 1.10
C ALA A 407 27.08 21.46 -0.31
N HIS A 408 28.32 21.66 -0.74
CA HIS A 408 28.82 21.19 -2.03
C HIS A 408 28.81 19.65 -2.16
N VAL A 409 28.87 18.89 -1.05
CA VAL A 409 28.76 17.42 -1.06
C VAL A 409 27.33 16.99 -1.39
N VAL A 410 26.33 17.67 -0.81
CA VAL A 410 24.93 17.47 -1.15
C VAL A 410 24.67 17.79 -2.61
N ASP A 411 25.14 18.95 -3.10
CA ASP A 411 25.01 19.35 -4.50
C ASP A 411 25.62 18.31 -5.45
N ARG A 412 26.77 17.71 -5.09
CA ARG A 412 27.40 16.64 -5.87
C ARG A 412 26.55 15.38 -5.93
N ILE A 413 25.99 14.93 -4.81
CA ILE A 413 25.10 13.75 -4.80
C ILE A 413 23.88 14.02 -5.68
N LEU A 414 23.25 15.20 -5.55
CA LEU A 414 22.10 15.57 -6.36
C LEU A 414 22.44 15.69 -7.86
N ALA A 415 23.67 16.09 -8.21
CA ALA A 415 24.16 16.09 -9.60
C ALA A 415 24.31 14.64 -10.12
N TRP A 416 24.84 13.70 -9.34
CA TRP A 416 24.87 12.29 -9.73
C TRP A 416 23.46 11.71 -9.93
N LEU A 417 22.51 12.04 -9.04
CA LEU A 417 21.10 11.64 -9.21
C LEU A 417 20.45 12.25 -10.46
N ALA A 418 20.98 13.38 -10.95
CA ALA A 418 20.55 14.01 -12.20
C ALA A 418 21.22 13.42 -13.45
N GLY A 419 22.25 12.57 -13.31
CA GLY A 419 23.08 12.10 -14.40
C GLY A 419 24.10 13.15 -14.89
N GLU A 420 24.41 14.17 -14.08
CA GLU A 420 25.27 15.29 -14.43
C GLU A 420 26.67 15.21 -13.76
N GLY A 421 26.86 14.27 -12.86
CA GLY A 421 28.12 14.09 -12.12
C GLY A 421 29.18 13.34 -12.93
N PRO A 422 30.46 13.37 -12.49
CA PRO A 422 31.54 12.63 -13.13
C PRO A 422 31.46 11.12 -12.85
N GLY A 423 31.98 10.31 -13.78
CA GLY A 423 32.07 8.86 -13.65
C GLY A 423 30.76 8.13 -14.00
N ASP A 424 30.78 6.80 -13.87
CA ASP A 424 29.60 5.95 -14.03
C ASP A 424 28.82 5.88 -12.72
N ALA A 425 27.77 6.66 -12.64
CA ALA A 425 26.96 6.81 -11.42
C ALA A 425 25.85 5.76 -11.29
N ALA A 426 25.67 4.87 -12.25
CA ALA A 426 24.49 3.97 -12.31
C ALA A 426 24.29 3.16 -11.02
N GLU A 427 25.36 2.54 -10.50
CA GLU A 427 25.30 1.74 -9.27
C GLU A 427 24.98 2.60 -8.02
N ALA A 428 25.61 3.74 -7.88
CA ALA A 428 25.40 4.63 -6.73
C ALA A 428 23.97 5.20 -6.73
N VAL A 429 23.46 5.63 -7.90
CA VAL A 429 22.11 6.12 -8.09
C VAL A 429 21.09 5.01 -7.80
N ARG A 430 21.30 3.80 -8.35
CA ARG A 430 20.47 2.63 -8.08
C ARG A 430 20.36 2.34 -6.59
N ARG A 431 21.47 2.26 -5.87
CA ARG A 431 21.48 1.99 -4.42
C ARG A 431 20.79 3.08 -3.61
N PHE A 432 20.98 4.33 -3.98
CA PHE A 432 20.29 5.44 -3.32
C PHE A 432 18.77 5.34 -3.49
N GLN A 433 18.29 5.11 -4.71
CA GLN A 433 16.86 5.06 -5.02
C GLN A 433 16.20 3.79 -4.45
N GLN A 434 16.87 2.64 -4.46
CA GLN A 434 16.40 1.40 -3.83
C GLN A 434 16.49 1.42 -2.30
N LEU A 435 17.13 2.43 -1.71
CA LEU A 435 17.11 2.71 -0.27
C LEU A 435 16.08 3.80 0.08
N SER A 436 15.92 4.84 -0.74
CA SER A 436 14.99 5.95 -0.45
C SER A 436 13.53 5.48 -0.44
N ALA A 437 13.13 4.59 -1.37
CA ALA A 437 11.76 4.08 -1.43
C ALA A 437 11.37 3.27 -0.17
N PRO A 438 12.13 2.25 0.27
CA PRO A 438 11.80 1.53 1.49
C PRO A 438 11.88 2.39 2.77
N ILE A 439 12.80 3.37 2.84
CA ILE A 439 12.84 4.32 3.97
C ILE A 439 11.56 5.16 3.99
N ALA A 440 11.11 5.70 2.86
CA ALA A 440 9.87 6.48 2.80
C ALA A 440 8.67 5.63 3.24
N ALA A 441 8.48 4.43 2.66
CA ALA A 441 7.38 3.56 3.00
C ALA A 441 7.37 3.16 4.48
N LYS A 442 8.48 2.61 4.98
CA LYS A 442 8.54 2.07 6.34
C LYS A 442 8.52 3.13 7.43
N SER A 443 9.15 4.30 7.19
CA SER A 443 9.14 5.38 8.18
C SER A 443 7.77 6.04 8.31
N VAL A 444 7.05 6.22 7.20
CA VAL A 444 5.74 6.87 7.19
C VAL A 444 4.65 5.85 7.53
N GLU A 445 4.45 4.87 6.65
CA GLU A 445 3.26 4.03 6.67
C GLU A 445 3.29 2.97 7.76
N ASP A 446 4.47 2.41 8.06
CA ASP A 446 4.65 1.35 9.05
C ASP A 446 5.38 1.82 10.33
N THR A 447 5.47 3.14 10.56
CA THR A 447 6.02 3.67 11.81
C THR A 447 5.31 4.96 12.24
N ALA A 448 5.48 6.08 11.53
CA ALA A 448 4.94 7.38 11.95
C ALA A 448 3.40 7.38 12.02
N PHE A 449 2.70 6.66 11.14
CA PHE A 449 1.24 6.49 11.21
C PHE A 449 0.75 5.75 12.46
N TYR A 450 1.62 5.05 13.15
CA TYR A 450 1.35 4.40 14.43
C TYR A 450 1.89 5.19 15.63
N ARG A 451 2.55 6.35 15.39
CA ARG A 451 3.05 7.28 16.41
C ARG A 451 2.21 8.55 16.52
N SER A 452 1.46 8.91 15.47
CA SER A 452 0.66 10.12 15.39
C SER A 452 -0.82 9.79 15.23
N GLY A 453 -1.65 10.33 16.11
CA GLY A 453 -3.07 9.96 16.22
C GLY A 453 -4.06 11.11 16.06
N ARG A 454 -3.70 12.27 15.44
CA ARG A 454 -4.63 13.40 15.26
C ARG A 454 -6.00 12.95 14.77
N LEU A 455 -6.05 12.24 13.64
CA LEU A 455 -7.25 11.53 13.16
C LEU A 455 -6.83 10.36 12.26
N LEU A 456 -7.08 9.14 12.73
CA LEU A 456 -6.55 7.91 12.11
C LEU A 456 -7.06 7.63 10.70
N SER A 457 -8.19 8.24 10.28
CA SER A 457 -8.64 8.18 8.89
C SER A 457 -7.70 8.88 7.89
N ARG A 458 -6.70 9.62 8.39
CA ARG A 458 -5.64 10.23 7.58
C ARG A 458 -4.33 9.45 7.60
N ASN A 459 -4.28 8.31 8.29
CA ASN A 459 -3.11 7.44 8.41
C ASN A 459 -3.34 6.17 7.59
N ASP A 460 -3.25 6.27 6.27
CA ASP A 460 -3.39 5.13 5.36
C ASP A 460 -2.33 5.18 4.25
N VAL A 461 -2.16 4.10 3.50
CA VAL A 461 -1.11 3.97 2.46
C VAL A 461 -1.23 5.10 1.44
N GLY A 462 -0.13 5.83 1.25
CA GLY A 462 -0.04 6.95 0.31
C GLY A 462 -0.71 8.25 0.78
N PHE A 463 -1.13 8.35 2.04
CA PHE A 463 -1.75 9.56 2.58
C PHE A 463 -0.72 10.52 3.16
N ASP A 464 -1.01 11.81 3.03
CA ASP A 464 -0.31 12.87 3.75
C ASP A 464 -1.07 13.22 5.03
N ALA A 465 -0.59 12.74 6.19
CA ALA A 465 -1.23 12.98 7.48
C ALA A 465 -1.09 14.43 7.97
N THR A 466 -0.27 15.26 7.35
CA THR A 466 -0.16 16.71 7.67
C THR A 466 -1.40 17.47 7.20
N ILE A 467 -2.06 16.98 6.13
CA ILE A 467 -3.25 17.59 5.53
C ILE A 467 -4.50 16.87 6.03
N LEU A 468 -5.39 17.56 6.73
CA LEU A 468 -6.68 16.99 7.12
C LEU A 468 -7.68 17.01 5.97
N GLY A 469 -7.87 18.14 5.33
CA GLY A 469 -8.81 18.32 4.23
C GLY A 469 -8.37 19.39 3.25
N VAL A 470 -8.91 19.38 2.03
CA VAL A 470 -8.61 20.30 0.93
C VAL A 470 -9.83 21.09 0.51
N THR A 471 -9.64 22.19 -0.21
CA THR A 471 -10.77 22.94 -0.79
C THR A 471 -11.36 22.20 -1.99
N VAL A 472 -12.63 22.47 -2.30
CA VAL A 472 -13.30 21.94 -3.51
C VAL A 472 -12.54 22.38 -4.78
N GLY A 473 -12.00 23.60 -4.79
CA GLY A 473 -11.20 24.11 -5.91
C GLY A 473 -9.88 23.33 -6.13
N ASP A 474 -9.19 22.95 -5.04
CA ASP A 474 -7.98 22.12 -5.14
C ASP A 474 -8.33 20.73 -5.67
N PHE A 475 -9.42 20.13 -5.18
CA PHE A 475 -9.89 18.85 -5.66
C PHE A 475 -10.26 18.89 -7.16
N HIS A 476 -10.94 19.92 -7.62
CA HIS A 476 -11.26 20.10 -9.05
C HIS A 476 -10.01 20.16 -9.91
N ARG A 477 -8.95 20.85 -9.45
CA ARG A 477 -7.68 20.94 -10.18
C ARG A 477 -7.04 19.56 -10.33
N VAL A 478 -6.98 18.80 -9.25
CA VAL A 478 -6.41 17.43 -9.28
C VAL A 478 -7.22 16.51 -10.20
N MET A 479 -8.54 16.60 -10.20
CA MET A 479 -9.41 15.79 -11.09
C MET A 479 -9.29 16.20 -12.55
N ALA A 480 -9.09 17.48 -12.84
CA ALA A 480 -8.84 17.96 -14.22
C ALA A 480 -7.47 17.46 -14.73
N ASP A 481 -6.43 17.49 -13.87
CA ASP A 481 -5.12 16.93 -14.20
C ASP A 481 -5.19 15.42 -14.43
N ARG A 482 -5.90 14.67 -13.58
CA ARG A 482 -6.14 13.23 -13.77
C ARG A 482 -6.85 12.94 -15.10
N ALA A 483 -7.89 13.69 -15.43
CA ALA A 483 -8.64 13.52 -16.69
C ALA A 483 -7.78 13.76 -17.92
N ARG A 484 -6.80 14.68 -17.86
CA ARG A 484 -5.87 14.99 -18.94
C ARG A 484 -4.74 13.97 -19.04
N ASP A 485 -4.13 13.60 -17.91
CA ASP A 485 -2.84 12.92 -17.86
C ASP A 485 -2.96 11.40 -17.79
N VAL A 486 -3.95 10.89 -17.03
CA VAL A 486 -4.16 9.46 -16.77
C VAL A 486 -5.66 9.11 -16.68
N PRO A 487 -6.44 9.35 -17.74
CA PRO A 487 -7.90 9.19 -17.74
C PRO A 487 -8.37 7.76 -17.45
N HIS A 488 -7.48 6.80 -17.54
CA HIS A 488 -7.76 5.37 -17.34
C HIS A 488 -7.05 4.78 -16.11
N ALA A 489 -6.50 5.63 -15.23
CA ALA A 489 -5.95 5.17 -13.95
C ALA A 489 -7.03 4.50 -13.08
N MET A 490 -6.63 3.57 -12.23
CA MET A 490 -7.56 2.93 -11.29
C MET A 490 -8.05 3.91 -10.23
N LEU A 491 -9.32 3.77 -9.87
CA LEU A 491 -9.96 4.51 -8.78
C LEU A 491 -10.36 3.52 -7.69
N THR A 492 -9.66 3.53 -6.57
CA THR A 492 -9.98 2.67 -5.43
C THR A 492 -10.21 3.46 -4.16
N THR A 493 -11.03 2.93 -3.27
CA THR A 493 -11.22 3.44 -1.90
C THR A 493 -10.93 2.37 -0.85
N ALA A 494 -10.67 1.13 -1.29
CA ALA A 494 -10.24 0.02 -0.44
C ALA A 494 -9.35 -0.93 -1.22
N THR A 495 -8.32 -1.48 -0.56
CA THR A 495 -7.36 -2.44 -1.13
C THR A 495 -7.06 -3.56 -0.13
N HIS A 496 -6.25 -4.53 -0.53
CA HIS A 496 -5.74 -5.57 0.37
C HIS A 496 -4.67 -5.06 1.37
N ASP A 497 -4.18 -3.81 1.20
CA ASP A 497 -3.12 -3.19 2.01
C ASP A 497 -3.56 -1.95 2.78
N HIS A 498 -4.84 -1.52 2.64
CA HIS A 498 -5.32 -0.39 3.41
C HIS A 498 -5.18 -0.64 4.93
N LYS A 499 -4.92 0.40 5.67
CA LYS A 499 -4.81 0.30 7.14
C LYS A 499 -6.17 0.33 7.83
N ARG A 500 -7.18 0.90 7.16
CA ARG A 500 -8.58 0.97 7.61
C ARG A 500 -9.52 0.88 6.42
N GLY A 501 -10.58 0.08 6.55
CA GLY A 501 -11.64 -0.04 5.57
C GLY A 501 -12.27 1.31 5.20
N GLU A 502 -12.82 1.39 3.99
CA GLU A 502 -13.33 2.65 3.45
C GLU A 502 -14.42 3.28 4.33
N ASP A 503 -15.26 2.47 4.99
CA ASP A 503 -16.32 2.97 5.86
C ASP A 503 -15.85 3.26 7.29
N VAL A 504 -14.74 2.65 7.75
CA VAL A 504 -14.03 3.10 8.96
C VAL A 504 -13.49 4.51 8.74
N ARG A 505 -12.84 4.76 7.61
CA ARG A 505 -12.32 6.10 7.28
C ARG A 505 -13.44 7.12 7.11
N ALA A 506 -14.53 6.77 6.44
CA ALA A 506 -15.70 7.63 6.26
C ALA A 506 -16.35 8.03 7.59
N ARG A 507 -16.43 7.07 8.54
CA ARG A 507 -16.95 7.33 9.89
C ARG A 507 -16.03 8.21 10.70
N LEU A 508 -14.72 7.92 10.72
CA LEU A 508 -13.75 8.75 11.43
C LEU A 508 -13.67 10.16 10.82
N ALA A 509 -13.81 10.31 9.51
CA ALA A 509 -13.85 11.62 8.85
C ALA A 509 -15.01 12.50 9.39
N ALA A 510 -16.16 11.89 9.78
CA ALA A 510 -17.26 12.63 10.39
C ALA A 510 -16.87 13.35 11.70
N ILE A 511 -15.88 12.82 12.44
CA ILE A 511 -15.35 13.46 13.66
C ILE A 511 -14.79 14.85 13.34
N SER A 512 -14.22 15.06 12.16
CA SER A 512 -13.68 16.37 11.74
C SER A 512 -14.75 17.48 11.67
N THR A 513 -16.02 17.11 11.52
CA THR A 513 -17.13 18.07 11.50
C THR A 513 -17.70 18.38 12.89
N MET A 514 -17.31 17.62 13.92
CA MET A 514 -17.78 17.82 15.30
C MET A 514 -16.65 17.59 16.35
N PRO A 515 -15.49 18.26 16.20
CA PRO A 515 -14.31 18.00 17.03
C PRO A 515 -14.56 18.27 18.52
N ALA A 516 -15.40 19.24 18.88
CA ALA A 516 -15.74 19.52 20.28
C ALA A 516 -16.53 18.39 20.95
N ALA A 517 -17.44 17.74 20.19
CA ALA A 517 -18.15 16.57 20.71
C ALA A 517 -17.21 15.39 20.92
N TRP A 518 -16.26 15.19 20.01
CA TRP A 518 -15.20 14.18 20.15
C TRP A 518 -14.33 14.44 21.38
N ALA A 519 -13.83 15.68 21.55
CA ALA A 519 -13.02 16.06 22.70
C ALA A 519 -13.73 15.74 24.04
N ALA A 520 -15.01 16.11 24.17
CA ALA A 520 -15.78 15.84 25.37
C ALA A 520 -15.97 14.33 25.63
N ARG A 521 -16.07 13.50 24.59
CA ARG A 521 -16.16 12.04 24.75
C ARG A 521 -14.82 11.44 25.17
N VAL A 522 -13.73 11.86 24.56
CA VAL A 522 -12.38 11.41 24.95
C VAL A 522 -12.10 11.74 26.41
N GLU A 523 -12.38 12.97 26.86
CA GLU A 523 -12.21 13.37 28.24
C GLU A 523 -13.02 12.47 29.21
N ALA A 524 -14.29 12.21 28.89
CA ALA A 524 -15.16 11.38 29.71
C ALA A 524 -14.68 9.92 29.78
N TRP A 525 -14.22 9.35 28.67
CA TRP A 525 -13.75 7.96 28.61
C TRP A 525 -12.35 7.79 29.24
N GLU A 526 -11.47 8.77 29.09
CA GLU A 526 -10.21 8.82 29.82
C GLU A 526 -10.45 8.84 31.33
N ALA A 527 -11.33 9.74 31.80
CA ALA A 527 -11.69 9.82 33.22
C ALA A 527 -12.29 8.51 33.79
N LEU A 528 -13.08 7.79 32.97
CA LEU A 528 -13.63 6.49 33.32
C LEU A 528 -12.53 5.44 33.53
N SER A 529 -11.54 5.43 32.65
CA SER A 529 -10.45 4.43 32.64
C SER A 529 -9.43 4.63 33.75
N TRP A 530 -9.28 5.82 34.33
CA TRP A 530 -8.29 6.12 35.36
C TRP A 530 -8.40 5.22 36.60
N SER A 531 -9.62 4.82 36.93
CA SER A 531 -9.86 3.94 38.08
C SER A 531 -9.45 2.48 37.87
N TRP A 532 -9.17 2.08 36.63
CA TRP A 532 -8.84 0.69 36.28
C TRP A 532 -7.33 0.39 36.42
N GLY A 533 -6.49 1.43 36.53
CA GLY A 533 -5.07 1.27 36.85
C GLY A 533 -4.23 0.61 35.75
N HIS A 534 -4.66 0.66 34.48
CA HIS A 534 -3.84 0.21 33.36
C HIS A 534 -2.82 1.26 32.98
N ASP A 535 -1.54 0.89 33.00
CA ASP A 535 -0.43 1.77 32.63
C ASP A 535 -0.21 1.69 31.09
N VAL A 536 -1.02 2.45 30.35
CA VAL A 536 -0.96 2.57 28.89
C VAL A 536 -0.78 4.03 28.50
N ASP A 537 0.12 4.31 27.56
CA ASP A 537 0.41 5.66 27.08
C ASP A 537 -0.84 6.37 26.53
N GLY A 538 -0.89 7.70 26.72
CA GLY A 538 -2.03 8.51 26.28
C GLY A 538 -2.27 8.45 24.77
N GLY A 539 -1.20 8.47 23.97
CA GLY A 539 -1.32 8.35 22.51
C GLY A 539 -1.88 6.99 22.08
N ASP A 540 -1.41 5.91 22.72
CA ASP A 540 -1.90 4.55 22.41
C ASP A 540 -3.38 4.39 22.81
N ARG A 541 -3.79 4.98 23.95
CA ARG A 541 -5.20 5.01 24.38
C ARG A 541 -6.08 5.80 23.42
N TYR A 542 -5.63 6.98 22.99
CA TYR A 542 -6.37 7.83 22.07
C TYR A 542 -6.58 7.16 20.70
N MET A 543 -5.53 6.54 20.14
CA MET A 543 -5.64 5.80 18.89
C MET A 543 -6.55 4.57 19.02
N LEU A 544 -6.53 3.90 20.19
CA LEU A 544 -7.44 2.79 20.48
C LEU A 544 -8.90 3.25 20.51
N LEU A 545 -9.21 4.39 21.13
CA LEU A 545 -10.58 4.96 21.14
C LEU A 545 -11.08 5.26 19.74
N GLN A 546 -10.26 5.87 18.89
CA GLN A 546 -10.60 6.11 17.49
C GLN A 546 -10.86 4.79 16.75
N THR A 547 -10.03 3.79 16.96
CA THR A 547 -10.18 2.48 16.30
C THR A 547 -11.47 1.78 16.72
N ILE A 548 -11.78 1.81 18.02
CA ILE A 548 -13.05 1.26 18.56
C ILE A 548 -14.24 1.97 17.89
N VAL A 549 -14.27 3.31 17.89
CA VAL A 549 -15.37 4.09 17.29
C VAL A 549 -15.46 3.86 15.78
N GLY A 550 -14.33 3.88 15.09
CA GLY A 550 -14.27 3.67 13.63
C GLY A 550 -14.80 2.31 13.19
N ALA A 551 -14.42 1.25 13.89
CA ALA A 551 -14.79 -0.13 13.58
C ALA A 551 -16.07 -0.61 14.29
N TRP A 552 -16.80 0.26 15.01
CA TRP A 552 -17.96 -0.11 15.84
C TRP A 552 -19.00 -0.91 15.05
N PRO A 553 -19.31 -2.13 15.48
CA PRO A 553 -20.21 -3.04 14.75
C PRO A 553 -21.68 -2.66 14.95
N ALA A 554 -22.47 -2.82 13.89
CA ALA A 554 -23.93 -2.53 13.95
C ALA A 554 -24.69 -3.52 14.81
N GLU A 555 -24.21 -4.77 14.91
CA GLU A 555 -24.82 -5.85 15.68
C GLU A 555 -24.49 -5.82 17.19
N GLY A 556 -23.68 -4.86 17.61
CA GLY A 556 -23.18 -4.75 18.99
C GLY A 556 -21.86 -5.50 19.24
N ILE A 557 -21.34 -5.35 20.47
CA ILE A 557 -20.02 -5.89 20.83
C ILE A 557 -20.09 -7.42 20.96
N THR A 558 -19.22 -8.09 20.21
CA THR A 558 -19.04 -9.54 20.23
C THR A 558 -17.62 -9.89 20.72
N PRO A 559 -17.38 -11.10 21.26
CA PRO A 559 -16.01 -11.54 21.56
C PRO A 559 -15.05 -11.45 20.36
N ALA A 560 -15.53 -11.76 19.15
CA ALA A 560 -14.74 -11.66 17.93
C ALA A 560 -14.33 -10.21 17.63
N PHE A 561 -15.22 -9.24 17.87
CA PHE A 561 -14.87 -7.83 17.73
C PHE A 561 -13.79 -7.41 18.71
N VAL A 562 -13.91 -7.82 19.99
CA VAL A 562 -12.92 -7.51 21.02
C VAL A 562 -11.53 -8.04 20.62
N GLU A 563 -11.43 -9.28 20.16
CA GLU A 563 -10.15 -9.87 19.74
C GLU A 563 -9.57 -9.19 18.47
N ARG A 564 -10.42 -8.74 17.56
CA ARG A 564 -9.96 -7.94 16.40
C ARG A 564 -9.33 -6.61 16.83
N ILE A 565 -9.94 -5.90 17.76
CA ILE A 565 -9.41 -4.63 18.31
C ILE A 565 -8.07 -4.88 19.00
N ILE A 566 -7.95 -5.94 19.79
CA ILE A 566 -6.71 -6.31 20.49
C ILE A 566 -5.61 -6.69 19.49
N ALA A 567 -5.92 -7.47 18.47
CA ALA A 567 -4.95 -7.84 17.44
C ALA A 567 -4.45 -6.60 16.66
N TRP A 568 -5.35 -5.67 16.32
CA TRP A 568 -4.96 -4.39 15.74
C TRP A 568 -4.05 -3.59 16.68
N GLN A 569 -4.40 -3.50 17.97
CA GLN A 569 -3.62 -2.75 18.95
C GLN A 569 -2.21 -3.33 19.11
N GLN A 570 -2.08 -4.66 19.22
CA GLN A 570 -0.79 -5.32 19.31
C GLN A 570 0.09 -4.99 18.08
N LYS A 571 -0.47 -5.08 16.88
CA LYS A 571 0.23 -4.69 15.65
C LYS A 571 0.63 -3.21 15.70
N ALA A 572 -0.27 -2.33 16.07
CA ALA A 572 -0.01 -0.89 16.16
C ALA A 572 1.15 -0.55 17.12
N LEU A 573 1.18 -1.19 18.30
CA LEU A 573 2.26 -1.01 19.27
C LEU A 573 3.61 -1.46 18.73
N ARG A 574 3.65 -2.60 18.03
CA ARG A 574 4.88 -3.14 17.44
C ARG A 574 5.37 -2.32 16.28
N GLU A 575 4.47 -1.80 15.43
CA GLU A 575 4.83 -0.92 14.31
C GLU A 575 5.27 0.47 14.78
N ALA A 576 4.71 0.99 15.84
CA ALA A 576 5.14 2.26 16.43
C ALA A 576 6.61 2.24 16.90
N LYS A 577 7.11 1.08 17.34
CA LYS A 577 8.49 0.88 17.83
C LYS A 577 8.89 1.81 18.98
N LEU A 578 7.91 2.26 19.77
CA LEU A 578 8.14 3.15 20.91
C LEU A 578 8.34 2.39 22.21
N ARG A 579 7.54 1.35 22.46
CA ARG A 579 7.57 0.53 23.68
C ARG A 579 7.69 -0.96 23.36
N SER A 580 7.08 -1.39 22.28
CA SER A 580 7.13 -2.76 21.78
C SER A 580 7.57 -2.75 20.32
N SER A 581 8.18 -3.82 19.85
CA SER A 581 8.51 -4.01 18.42
C SER A 581 8.40 -5.48 18.04
N TRP A 582 8.47 -5.79 16.75
CA TRP A 582 8.48 -7.17 16.28
C TRP A 582 9.73 -7.93 16.76
N GLU A 583 10.86 -7.24 16.86
CA GLU A 583 12.15 -7.82 17.26
C GLU A 583 12.32 -7.94 18.78
N ALA A 584 11.64 -7.08 19.54
CA ALA A 584 11.68 -7.05 21.00
C ALA A 584 10.30 -6.71 21.59
N PRO A 585 9.35 -7.66 21.58
CA PRO A 585 8.03 -7.42 22.14
C PRO A 585 8.06 -7.15 23.63
N ASP A 586 7.41 -6.06 24.07
CA ASP A 586 7.10 -5.84 25.49
C ASP A 586 5.74 -6.48 25.82
N GLU A 587 5.78 -7.77 26.12
CA GLU A 587 4.56 -8.54 26.41
C GLU A 587 3.77 -7.97 27.58
N ALA A 588 4.42 -7.39 28.58
CA ALA A 588 3.75 -6.82 29.75
C ALA A 588 2.94 -5.57 29.35
N TYR A 589 3.51 -4.71 28.53
CA TYR A 589 2.84 -3.54 28.01
C TYR A 589 1.70 -3.91 27.04
N GLU A 590 1.94 -4.86 26.11
CA GLU A 590 0.91 -5.37 25.21
C GLU A 590 -0.28 -5.98 25.97
N GLN A 591 -0.03 -6.73 27.07
CA GLN A 591 -1.07 -7.28 27.93
C GLN A 591 -1.84 -6.20 28.69
N ALA A 592 -1.18 -5.15 29.18
CA ALA A 592 -1.84 -4.02 29.82
C ALA A 592 -2.77 -3.28 28.84
N ALA A 593 -2.30 -3.05 27.62
CA ALA A 593 -3.08 -2.44 26.55
C ALA A 593 -4.30 -3.29 26.15
N ALA A 594 -4.12 -4.60 26.00
CA ALA A 594 -5.21 -5.53 25.73
C ALA A 594 -6.23 -5.59 26.88
N ALA A 595 -5.78 -5.54 28.14
CA ALA A 595 -6.65 -5.49 29.29
C ALA A 595 -7.49 -4.21 29.32
N LEU A 596 -6.90 -3.06 28.96
CA LEU A 596 -7.62 -1.79 28.81
C LEU A 596 -8.72 -1.87 27.74
N ALA A 597 -8.39 -2.42 26.56
CA ALA A 597 -9.37 -2.61 25.49
C ALA A 597 -10.55 -3.47 25.95
N ARG A 598 -10.28 -4.57 26.66
CA ARG A 598 -11.32 -5.43 27.24
C ARG A 598 -12.13 -4.70 28.31
N ALA A 599 -11.50 -3.86 29.13
CA ALA A 599 -12.17 -3.09 30.17
C ALA A 599 -13.16 -2.08 29.55
N TRP A 600 -12.74 -1.30 28.54
CA TRP A 600 -13.65 -0.38 27.84
C TRP A 600 -14.81 -1.13 27.18
N LEU A 601 -14.51 -2.16 26.38
CA LEU A 601 -15.53 -2.90 25.64
C LEU A 601 -16.43 -3.77 26.54
N GLY A 602 -16.04 -4.02 27.79
CA GLY A 602 -16.84 -4.71 28.82
C GLY A 602 -17.61 -3.77 29.74
N ASP A 603 -17.28 -2.48 29.78
CA ASP A 603 -17.95 -1.51 30.64
C ASP A 603 -19.27 -1.02 30.05
N ALA A 604 -20.37 -1.25 30.76
CA ALA A 604 -21.72 -0.94 30.23
C ALA A 604 -21.93 0.56 29.96
N ARG A 605 -21.29 1.45 30.74
CA ARG A 605 -21.36 2.88 30.54
C ARG A 605 -20.61 3.31 29.30
N PHE A 606 -19.37 2.85 29.13
CA PHE A 606 -18.58 3.10 27.92
C PHE A 606 -19.33 2.61 26.66
N VAL A 607 -19.82 1.37 26.70
CA VAL A 607 -20.55 0.79 25.55
C VAL A 607 -21.80 1.61 25.20
N ALA A 608 -22.57 2.04 26.18
CA ALA A 608 -23.75 2.88 25.94
C ALA A 608 -23.38 4.25 25.36
N GLU A 609 -22.38 4.91 25.90
CA GLU A 609 -21.91 6.23 25.45
C GLU A 609 -21.27 6.17 24.06
N ALA A 610 -20.47 5.12 23.77
CA ALA A 610 -19.86 4.90 22.46
C ALA A 610 -20.92 4.58 21.40
N THR A 611 -21.92 3.74 21.75
CA THR A 611 -23.07 3.48 20.85
C THR A 611 -23.82 4.76 20.53
N ALA A 612 -24.09 5.61 21.51
CA ALA A 612 -24.75 6.89 21.30
C ALA A 612 -23.92 7.83 20.41
N PHE A 613 -22.60 7.91 20.67
CA PHE A 613 -21.71 8.75 19.86
C PHE A 613 -21.59 8.26 18.40
N VAL A 614 -21.49 6.95 18.18
CA VAL A 614 -21.51 6.38 16.83
C VAL A 614 -22.84 6.69 16.12
N ALA A 615 -23.97 6.66 16.85
CA ALA A 615 -25.25 7.07 16.29
C ALA A 615 -25.30 8.58 15.93
N ASP A 616 -24.65 9.44 16.74
CA ASP A 616 -24.50 10.87 16.43
C ASP A 616 -23.64 11.11 15.17
N LEU A 617 -22.61 10.29 14.95
CA LEU A 617 -21.74 10.33 13.76
C LEU A 617 -22.45 9.79 12.49
N ALA A 618 -23.37 8.83 12.65
CA ALA A 618 -23.93 8.04 11.55
C ALA A 618 -24.47 8.89 10.37
N PRO A 619 -25.23 9.98 10.57
CA PRO A 619 -25.73 10.76 9.43
C PRO A 619 -24.63 11.29 8.51
N VAL A 620 -23.52 11.78 9.08
CA VAL A 620 -22.37 12.29 8.31
C VAL A 620 -21.53 11.14 7.76
N ALA A 621 -21.33 10.09 8.54
CA ALA A 621 -20.58 8.90 8.12
C ALA A 621 -21.25 8.20 6.92
N ASP A 622 -22.58 8.03 6.96
CA ASP A 622 -23.35 7.44 5.86
C ASP A 622 -23.31 8.32 4.61
N ALA A 623 -23.40 9.65 4.78
CA ALA A 623 -23.23 10.60 3.68
C ALA A 623 -21.82 10.49 3.05
N ASN A 624 -20.77 10.44 3.86
CA ASN A 624 -19.38 10.25 3.40
C ASN A 624 -19.22 8.92 2.64
N THR A 625 -19.81 7.83 3.15
CA THR A 625 -19.82 6.52 2.49
C THR A 625 -20.46 6.60 1.11
N LEU A 626 -21.63 7.24 0.97
CA LEU A 626 -22.30 7.39 -0.33
C LEU A 626 -21.53 8.31 -1.27
N VAL A 627 -20.98 9.42 -0.77
CA VAL A 627 -20.18 10.37 -1.55
C VAL A 627 -18.92 9.73 -2.10
N GLN A 628 -18.09 9.07 -1.27
CA GLN A 628 -16.89 8.39 -1.75
C GLN A 628 -17.22 7.28 -2.75
N THR A 629 -18.30 6.54 -2.51
CA THR A 629 -18.79 5.52 -3.44
C THR A 629 -19.19 6.15 -4.78
N ALA A 630 -20.01 7.18 -4.78
CA ALA A 630 -20.43 7.84 -6.03
C ALA A 630 -19.25 8.39 -6.81
N LEU A 631 -18.33 9.09 -6.15
CA LEU A 631 -17.17 9.69 -6.80
C LEU A 631 -16.24 8.64 -7.42
N ARG A 632 -16.06 7.47 -6.80
CA ARG A 632 -15.30 6.35 -7.38
C ARG A 632 -15.84 5.92 -8.75
N TYR A 633 -17.15 5.94 -8.96
CA TYR A 633 -17.78 5.53 -10.23
C TYR A 633 -18.03 6.67 -11.22
N LEU A 634 -18.03 7.92 -10.78
CA LEU A 634 -18.40 9.07 -11.61
C LEU A 634 -17.21 9.92 -12.05
N LEU A 635 -16.09 9.87 -11.35
CA LEU A 635 -14.87 10.61 -11.71
C LEU A 635 -14.07 9.94 -12.85
N PRO A 636 -13.13 10.66 -13.49
CA PRO A 636 -12.28 10.12 -14.54
C PRO A 636 -11.38 8.97 -14.02
N GLY A 637 -11.52 7.78 -14.60
CA GLY A 637 -10.77 6.58 -14.25
C GLY A 637 -11.60 5.30 -14.32
N VAL A 638 -10.94 4.20 -13.96
CA VAL A 638 -11.51 2.86 -13.89
C VAL A 638 -11.77 2.50 -12.42
N PRO A 639 -13.03 2.43 -11.97
CA PRO A 639 -13.34 2.07 -10.60
C PRO A 639 -12.98 0.62 -10.30
N ASP A 640 -12.29 0.41 -9.18
CA ASP A 640 -12.09 -0.89 -8.57
C ASP A 640 -13.02 -1.09 -7.38
N LEU A 641 -13.58 -2.27 -7.26
CA LEU A 641 -14.35 -2.72 -6.12
C LEU A 641 -13.57 -3.82 -5.42
N TYR A 642 -13.01 -3.52 -4.26
CA TYR A 642 -12.34 -4.53 -3.45
C TYR A 642 -13.36 -5.51 -2.88
N GLN A 643 -13.04 -6.80 -2.85
CA GLN A 643 -13.92 -7.88 -2.40
C GLN A 643 -14.67 -7.54 -1.10
N GLY A 644 -15.98 -7.66 -1.13
CA GLY A 644 -16.84 -7.47 0.05
C GLY A 644 -17.25 -6.04 0.34
N THR A 645 -16.67 -5.03 -0.32
CA THR A 645 -16.94 -3.62 -0.04
C THR A 645 -18.22 -3.08 -0.68
N GLU A 646 -19.03 -3.94 -1.27
CA GLU A 646 -20.42 -3.61 -1.66
C GLU A 646 -21.29 -3.26 -0.44
N CYS A 647 -21.01 -3.89 0.69
CA CYS A 647 -21.58 -3.57 2.00
C CYS A 647 -20.61 -2.69 2.78
N SER A 648 -20.97 -2.35 4.02
CA SER A 648 -20.07 -1.61 4.91
C SER A 648 -18.78 -2.37 5.16
N ASP A 649 -17.66 -1.72 4.90
CA ASP A 649 -16.33 -2.22 5.16
C ASP A 649 -15.76 -1.59 6.44
N LEU A 650 -15.91 -2.30 7.55
CA LEU A 650 -15.38 -1.92 8.86
C LEU A 650 -14.14 -2.75 9.22
N THR A 651 -13.35 -3.14 8.21
CA THR A 651 -12.09 -3.85 8.40
C THR A 651 -10.98 -2.91 8.87
N LEU A 652 -9.95 -3.49 9.48
CA LEU A 652 -8.73 -2.84 9.91
C LEU A 652 -7.56 -3.31 9.01
N VAL A 653 -6.33 -3.04 9.42
CA VAL A 653 -5.14 -3.44 8.67
C VAL A 653 -5.04 -4.97 8.55
N ASP A 654 -4.28 -5.43 7.56
CA ASP A 654 -4.01 -6.86 7.35
C ASP A 654 -3.62 -7.60 8.66
N PRO A 655 -4.07 -8.83 8.84
CA PRO A 655 -4.86 -9.67 7.93
C PRO A 655 -6.38 -9.42 7.98
N ASP A 656 -6.89 -8.48 8.79
CA ASP A 656 -8.32 -8.25 8.99
C ASP A 656 -9.05 -7.82 7.71
N ASN A 657 -8.40 -7.04 6.83
CA ASN A 657 -8.91 -6.62 5.53
C ASN A 657 -8.96 -7.74 4.46
N ARG A 658 -8.49 -8.95 4.78
CA ARG A 658 -8.50 -10.13 3.88
C ARG A 658 -9.40 -11.24 4.40
N ARG A 659 -10.32 -10.92 5.31
CA ARG A 659 -11.28 -11.90 5.85
C ARG A 659 -12.19 -12.46 4.76
N PRO A 660 -12.68 -13.71 4.92
CA PRO A 660 -13.63 -14.32 3.99
C PRO A 660 -14.88 -13.45 3.79
N VAL A 661 -15.36 -13.40 2.55
CA VAL A 661 -16.55 -12.65 2.14
C VAL A 661 -17.74 -13.58 1.99
N ASP A 662 -18.88 -13.22 2.59
CA ASP A 662 -20.14 -13.93 2.37
C ASP A 662 -20.78 -13.49 1.04
N TYR A 663 -20.32 -14.10 -0.05
CA TYR A 663 -20.84 -13.84 -1.40
C TYR A 663 -22.28 -14.29 -1.61
N ALA A 664 -22.72 -15.32 -0.87
CA ALA A 664 -24.10 -15.80 -0.98
C ALA A 664 -25.09 -14.74 -0.48
N ALA A 665 -24.78 -14.12 0.67
CA ALA A 665 -25.59 -13.00 1.19
C ALA A 665 -25.61 -11.82 0.20
N ARG A 666 -24.46 -11.44 -0.40
CA ARG A 666 -24.37 -10.36 -1.39
C ARG A 666 -25.18 -10.66 -2.66
N ALA A 667 -25.07 -11.87 -3.18
CA ALA A 667 -25.84 -12.29 -4.35
C ALA A 667 -27.35 -12.27 -4.11
N ALA A 668 -27.79 -12.55 -2.87
CA ALA A 668 -29.19 -12.48 -2.46
C ALA A 668 -29.68 -11.02 -2.27
N MET A 669 -28.79 -10.10 -1.88
CA MET A 669 -29.10 -8.67 -1.74
C MET A 669 -29.24 -7.96 -3.09
N LEU A 670 -28.54 -8.43 -4.13
CA LEU A 670 -28.51 -7.77 -5.44
C LEU A 670 -29.91 -7.74 -6.08
N GLY A 671 -30.44 -6.51 -6.26
CA GLY A 671 -31.80 -6.29 -6.75
C GLY A 671 -32.90 -6.40 -5.69
N SER A 672 -32.55 -6.52 -4.41
CA SER A 672 -33.49 -6.52 -3.29
C SER A 672 -33.65 -5.12 -2.71
N ASP A 673 -34.87 -4.74 -2.34
CA ASP A 673 -35.18 -3.48 -1.63
C ASP A 673 -34.50 -3.44 -0.23
N ALA A 674 -34.14 -4.59 0.33
CA ALA A 674 -33.45 -4.71 1.61
C ALA A 674 -31.92 -4.48 1.50
N ALA A 675 -31.37 -4.32 0.29
CA ALA A 675 -29.95 -4.03 0.11
C ALA A 675 -29.57 -2.67 0.75
N PRO A 676 -28.38 -2.55 1.37
CA PRO A 676 -27.88 -1.28 1.89
C PRO A 676 -27.84 -0.20 0.81
N ALA A 677 -27.98 1.07 1.20
CA ALA A 677 -27.94 2.21 0.27
C ALA A 677 -26.67 2.25 -0.58
N LYS A 678 -25.49 1.97 0.05
CA LYS A 678 -24.20 1.84 -0.64
C LYS A 678 -24.24 0.78 -1.73
N PHE A 679 -24.77 -0.42 -1.43
CA PHE A 679 -24.87 -1.52 -2.39
C PHE A 679 -25.75 -1.17 -3.58
N ARG A 680 -26.93 -0.57 -3.32
CA ARG A 680 -27.85 -0.11 -4.39
C ARG A 680 -27.16 0.93 -5.28
N LEU A 681 -26.51 1.93 -4.67
CA LEU A 681 -25.76 2.97 -5.40
C LEU A 681 -24.68 2.38 -6.30
N ILE A 682 -23.91 1.39 -5.79
CA ILE A 682 -22.89 0.69 -6.59
C ILE A 682 -23.52 0.00 -7.80
N ALA A 683 -24.61 -0.74 -7.59
CA ALA A 683 -25.30 -1.46 -8.67
C ALA A 683 -25.86 -0.49 -9.74
N ASP A 684 -26.47 0.63 -9.31
CA ASP A 684 -27.02 1.66 -10.21
C ASP A 684 -25.91 2.34 -11.04
N LEU A 685 -24.80 2.68 -10.41
CA LEU A 685 -23.65 3.32 -11.08
C LEU A 685 -22.91 2.37 -12.03
N LEU A 686 -22.80 1.10 -11.67
CA LEU A 686 -22.25 0.07 -12.57
C LEU A 686 -23.18 -0.16 -13.78
N ALA A 687 -24.52 -0.14 -13.57
CA ALA A 687 -25.48 -0.22 -14.66
C ALA A 687 -25.40 1.01 -15.58
N LEU A 688 -25.22 2.22 -15.03
CA LEU A 688 -24.99 3.44 -15.78
C LEU A 688 -23.72 3.36 -16.63
N ARG A 689 -22.60 2.90 -16.06
CA ARG A 689 -21.33 2.70 -16.80
C ARG A 689 -21.43 1.62 -17.88
N ARG A 690 -22.24 0.58 -17.67
CA ARG A 690 -22.52 -0.44 -18.69
C ARG A 690 -23.37 0.14 -19.82
N ALA A 691 -24.32 1.01 -19.53
CA ALA A 691 -25.21 1.62 -20.54
C ALA A 691 -24.49 2.64 -21.43
N ASP A 692 -23.52 3.38 -20.89
CA ASP A 692 -22.75 4.39 -21.63
C ASP A 692 -21.25 4.31 -21.32
N PRO A 693 -20.54 3.26 -21.80
CA PRO A 693 -19.11 3.08 -21.51
C PRO A 693 -18.26 4.24 -22.01
N ALA A 694 -18.55 4.82 -23.17
CA ALA A 694 -17.76 5.88 -23.77
C ALA A 694 -17.81 7.19 -22.96
N LEU A 695 -18.93 7.49 -22.31
CA LEU A 695 -19.04 8.65 -21.43
C LEU A 695 -18.01 8.58 -20.28
N PHE A 696 -17.71 7.38 -19.79
CA PHE A 696 -16.81 7.19 -18.65
C PHE A 696 -15.36 6.93 -19.09
N ALA A 697 -15.13 6.32 -20.26
CA ALA A 697 -13.79 6.08 -20.78
C ALA A 697 -13.18 7.37 -21.37
N ASP A 698 -13.94 8.08 -22.21
CA ASP A 698 -13.45 9.20 -23.03
C ASP A 698 -14.04 10.55 -22.63
N GLY A 699 -14.97 10.57 -21.65
CA GLY A 699 -15.67 11.78 -21.25
C GLY A 699 -14.75 12.78 -20.55
N ASP A 700 -14.92 14.07 -20.93
CA ASP A 700 -14.23 15.18 -20.27
C ASP A 700 -14.68 15.35 -18.80
N TYR A 701 -13.97 16.20 -18.07
CA TYR A 701 -14.33 16.61 -16.72
C TYR A 701 -14.36 18.13 -16.65
N THR A 702 -15.54 18.69 -16.40
CA THR A 702 -15.71 20.14 -16.31
C THR A 702 -16.33 20.51 -14.97
N PRO A 703 -15.63 21.26 -14.11
CA PRO A 703 -16.19 21.79 -12.86
C PRO A 703 -17.44 22.61 -13.09
N ALA A 704 -18.42 22.51 -12.21
CA ALA A 704 -19.56 23.44 -12.13
C ALA A 704 -19.23 24.58 -11.17
N GLU A 705 -19.83 25.75 -11.40
CA GLU A 705 -19.74 26.88 -10.48
C GLU A 705 -20.75 26.71 -9.35
N VAL A 706 -20.31 26.86 -8.10
CA VAL A 706 -21.17 26.80 -6.91
C VAL A 706 -21.08 28.13 -6.18
N GLU A 707 -22.23 28.82 -6.06
CA GLU A 707 -22.35 30.05 -5.28
C GLU A 707 -23.04 29.78 -3.95
N GLY A 708 -22.48 30.29 -2.85
CA GLY A 708 -23.10 30.24 -1.50
C GLY A 708 -22.58 29.10 -0.61
N SER A 709 -21.75 28.17 -1.09
CA SER A 709 -21.21 27.08 -0.25
C SER A 709 -19.92 26.51 -0.78
N ASP A 710 -19.03 26.10 0.13
CA ASP A 710 -17.83 25.31 -0.09
C ASP A 710 -18.01 23.80 0.24
N ARG A 711 -19.26 23.39 0.56
CA ARG A 711 -19.61 22.01 0.90
C ARG A 711 -20.31 21.25 -0.24
N ILE A 712 -20.24 21.78 -1.46
CA ILE A 712 -20.80 21.13 -2.65
C ILE A 712 -19.66 20.96 -3.67
N LEU A 713 -19.41 19.71 -4.07
CA LEU A 713 -18.62 19.40 -5.26
C LEU A 713 -19.59 19.11 -6.40
N ALA A 714 -19.49 19.85 -7.50
CA ALA A 714 -20.34 19.63 -8.67
C ALA A 714 -19.53 19.73 -9.97
N PHE A 715 -19.85 18.85 -10.93
CA PHE A 715 -19.15 18.79 -12.22
C PHE A 715 -20.02 18.17 -13.31
N THR A 716 -19.59 18.30 -14.55
CA THR A 716 -20.17 17.63 -15.71
C THR A 716 -19.15 16.66 -16.31
N ARG A 717 -19.57 15.43 -16.64
CA ARG A 717 -18.87 14.52 -17.53
C ARG A 717 -19.51 14.59 -18.92
N GLY A 718 -18.72 14.57 -19.99
CA GLY A 718 -19.29 14.68 -21.32
C GLY A 718 -18.45 14.02 -22.41
N THR A 719 -19.15 13.46 -23.43
CA THR A 719 -18.54 12.99 -24.68
C THR A 719 -19.54 13.19 -25.85
N GLY A 720 -19.11 13.87 -26.89
CA GLY A 720 -20.02 14.29 -27.97
C GLY A 720 -21.19 15.13 -27.42
N ASP A 721 -22.42 14.72 -27.74
CA ASP A 721 -23.65 15.40 -27.25
C ASP A 721 -24.17 14.84 -25.92
N ARG A 722 -23.53 13.79 -25.38
CA ARG A 722 -23.93 13.16 -24.11
C ARG A 722 -23.27 13.87 -22.95
N ARG A 723 -24.06 14.18 -21.95
CA ARG A 723 -23.59 14.84 -20.73
C ARG A 723 -24.21 14.18 -19.50
N LEU A 724 -23.45 14.13 -18.42
CA LEU A 724 -23.88 13.69 -17.10
C LEU A 724 -23.50 14.78 -16.10
N ARG A 725 -24.48 15.39 -15.46
CA ARG A 725 -24.30 16.34 -14.36
C ARG A 725 -24.19 15.56 -13.06
N VAL A 726 -23.28 15.93 -12.21
CA VAL A 726 -23.04 15.30 -10.91
C VAL A 726 -22.89 16.38 -9.85
N ALA A 727 -23.53 16.17 -8.69
CA ALA A 727 -23.30 16.98 -7.50
C ALA A 727 -23.29 16.10 -6.25
N VAL A 728 -22.38 16.39 -5.32
CA VAL A 728 -22.30 15.72 -4.01
C VAL A 728 -22.20 16.75 -2.89
N LEU A 729 -22.89 16.46 -1.78
CA LEU A 729 -22.81 17.24 -0.55
C LEU A 729 -21.77 16.61 0.37
N ILE A 730 -20.74 17.36 0.75
CA ILE A 730 -19.63 16.93 1.60
C ILE A 730 -19.68 17.60 2.98
N ARG A 731 -18.99 17.01 3.98
CA ARG A 731 -18.74 17.62 5.29
C ARG A 731 -20.00 18.00 6.05
N GLY A 732 -20.96 17.08 6.11
CA GLY A 732 -22.22 17.24 6.83
C GLY A 732 -23.42 16.91 5.96
N THR A 733 -24.60 16.92 6.59
CA THR A 733 -25.87 16.55 5.93
C THR A 733 -26.83 17.73 5.75
N GLN A 734 -26.55 18.88 6.38
CA GLN A 734 -27.38 20.06 6.23
C GLN A 734 -27.15 20.70 4.85
N VAL A 735 -28.18 20.75 4.03
CA VAL A 735 -28.15 21.36 2.70
C VAL A 735 -27.99 22.88 2.83
N PRO A 736 -26.91 23.47 2.23
CA PRO A 736 -26.70 24.91 2.29
C PRO A 736 -27.62 25.67 1.31
N GLU A 737 -27.84 26.96 1.58
CA GLU A 737 -28.44 27.86 0.58
C GLU A 737 -27.36 28.14 -0.51
N ALA A 738 -27.47 27.43 -1.61
CA ALA A 738 -26.47 27.53 -2.69
C ALA A 738 -27.16 27.32 -4.06
N THR A 739 -26.49 27.86 -5.08
CA THR A 739 -26.85 27.68 -6.49
C THR A 739 -25.72 26.99 -7.23
N ILE A 740 -26.03 25.99 -8.04
CA ILE A 740 -25.12 25.22 -8.86
C ILE A 740 -25.34 25.55 -10.32
N ARG A 741 -24.32 26.05 -11.02
CA ARG A 741 -24.36 26.33 -12.45
C ARG A 741 -23.45 25.31 -13.17
N PHE A 742 -24.05 24.40 -13.93
CA PHE A 742 -23.37 23.42 -14.73
C PHE A 742 -22.79 24.02 -16.03
N ALA A 743 -21.79 23.35 -16.61
CA ALA A 743 -21.08 23.81 -17.80
C ALA A 743 -21.98 23.99 -19.04
N ASP A 744 -23.08 23.27 -19.12
CA ASP A 744 -24.08 23.35 -20.19
C ASP A 744 -25.10 24.50 -19.98
N GLY A 745 -24.93 25.29 -18.93
CA GLY A 745 -25.80 26.45 -18.60
C GLY A 745 -27.01 26.12 -17.72
N ASP A 746 -27.24 24.85 -17.35
CA ASP A 746 -28.30 24.50 -16.40
C ASP A 746 -27.97 25.05 -14.99
N ILE A 747 -28.97 25.59 -14.34
CA ILE A 747 -28.85 26.20 -13.01
C ILE A 747 -29.83 25.52 -12.08
N ARG A 748 -29.33 25.04 -10.93
CA ARG A 748 -30.12 24.34 -9.91
C ARG A 748 -29.91 24.93 -8.53
N HIS A 749 -30.92 24.87 -7.70
CA HIS A 749 -30.82 25.17 -6.28
C HIS A 749 -30.38 23.90 -5.51
N ALA A 750 -29.46 24.05 -4.54
CA ALA A 750 -28.97 22.94 -3.74
C ALA A 750 -30.09 22.15 -3.05
N ALA A 751 -31.13 22.83 -2.59
CA ALA A 751 -32.32 22.20 -1.98
C ALA A 751 -33.06 21.23 -2.91
N GLU A 752 -33.08 21.51 -4.22
CA GLU A 752 -33.69 20.62 -5.22
C GLU A 752 -32.77 19.43 -5.54
N VAL A 753 -31.44 19.70 -5.64
CA VAL A 753 -30.43 18.70 -5.98
C VAL A 753 -30.28 17.66 -4.88
N PHE A 754 -30.31 18.09 -3.62
CA PHE A 754 -30.08 17.21 -2.47
C PHE A 754 -31.35 16.86 -1.69
N ALA A 755 -32.53 16.93 -2.36
CA ALA A 755 -33.80 16.55 -1.74
C ALA A 755 -33.86 15.09 -1.29
N ASP A 756 -33.18 14.18 -2.03
CA ASP A 756 -33.22 12.74 -1.79
C ASP A 756 -31.90 12.20 -1.18
N GLY A 757 -30.91 13.05 -0.85
CA GLY A 757 -29.69 12.63 -0.23
C GLY A 757 -28.44 13.38 -0.67
N PRO A 758 -27.24 12.94 -0.24
CA PRO A 758 -25.98 13.67 -0.46
C PRO A 758 -25.39 13.49 -1.86
N VAL A 759 -25.95 12.62 -2.69
CA VAL A 759 -25.50 12.31 -4.05
C VAL A 759 -26.62 12.55 -5.05
N TRP A 760 -26.30 13.32 -6.09
CA TRP A 760 -27.19 13.56 -7.20
C TRP A 760 -26.44 13.44 -8.53
N TYR A 761 -27.06 12.78 -9.50
CA TYR A 761 -26.58 12.74 -10.88
C TYR A 761 -27.76 12.65 -11.85
N ALA A 762 -27.65 13.28 -13.00
CA ALA A 762 -28.65 13.26 -14.03
C ALA A 762 -28.07 13.47 -15.43
N PRO A 763 -28.63 12.82 -16.46
CA PRO A 763 -28.34 13.19 -17.85
C PRO A 763 -28.62 14.65 -18.11
N ALA A 764 -27.83 15.30 -18.96
CA ALA A 764 -28.06 16.70 -19.37
C ALA A 764 -28.82 16.78 -20.66
#